data_b4881734231ed92088ffcda964355a6d
#
_entry.id   b4881734231ed92088ffcda964355a6d
#
_cell.length_a   1.000
_cell.length_b   1.000
_cell.length_c   1.000
_cell.angle_alpha   90.00
_cell.angle_beta   90.00
_cell.angle_gamma   90.00
#
_symmetry.space_group_name_H-M   'P 1'
#
loop_
_entity.id
_entity.type
_entity.pdbx_description
1 polymer ?
#
loop_
_entity_poly.entity_id
_entity_poly.type
_entity_poly.pdbx_seq_one_letter_code
_entity_poly.pdbx_strand_id
1 'polypeptide(L)'
;MKAASSDQNQKKKRPQGHTASVLDLSNLSSPAPKKAHKKILNDIQWPGSPHSNPEGSSHYGYQEYTPAQFPVANRFTEMMRMSALGILVVMVLNFGSVYSQGKSLRHDVVAASSEGVESITQSDSLNGTVLTNAALQFEEAEQSLWFLQSQGTALKQGTPSVESIPELLRAAQDLSSAAAGFMEFAVALKNPAQPLLSRQPVPRPSLTTPLLTSFEKHFQPAVLKVISANRVLQTAPLSVVPSTLQPELSRAKEEIAQLSELLILFNEAFPVMLQLLGSEHPQHYLVLLENNNELRPGGGFIGSYLLIDLNDGYLDELSFHDVYDVDGRFSEIIPPPEEIATLTDRWGLRDSNLSPDMSLSAQKAQWFLEKEGGPSTDHVITVDLETVRQLLAMIGPVAVEGLQKPLEADQFETVLSYIVESKLSGAESPKTIFNSFIPAVEAQLREGGEGFPLVGLISEMARQKHLALYSKQEDIQAFFERWGMAGKIVAPPANEDVLMVVSTSLGGNKSDAYLSQRVDHHTVLTQSGALLDTLTLTRQNNWSETEKEKVRELLGSYGFKAIDEEVMTILGAGTNVAGLRVYVPQGVSLQDVQGLSGTEVTVRHDEALGLDYFYFKSIVAPGEQQKITLTYELPFGSKNGMKEISSTTHGVCRSLKI
;
A
#
# COMPACT_ATOMS: atom_id res chain seq x y z
N MET A 1 -56.50 26.21 -38.92
CA MET A 1 -57.02 25.27 -39.90
C MET A 1 -55.98 24.17 -40.05
N LYS A 2 -56.25 23.00 -39.49
CA LYS A 2 -56.54 21.70 -40.12
C LYS A 2 -55.50 21.36 -41.18
N ALA A 3 -54.85 20.24 -41.21
CA ALA A 3 -54.96 18.90 -40.61
C ALA A 3 -53.86 18.06 -41.20
N ALA A 4 -53.36 17.14 -40.41
CA ALA A 4 -53.37 15.69 -40.58
C ALA A 4 -52.41 15.08 -41.63
N SER A 5 -51.51 14.31 -41.11
CA SER A 5 -51.29 12.83 -41.10
C SER A 5 -50.54 12.27 -42.32
N SER A 6 -49.51 11.53 -42.14
CA SER A 6 -49.50 10.05 -42.10
C SER A 6 -48.08 9.49 -42.11
N ASP A 7 -47.88 8.56 -41.24
CA ASP A 7 -47.00 7.41 -41.20
C ASP A 7 -46.16 7.08 -42.45
N GLN A 8 -44.90 6.82 -42.27
CA GLN A 8 -44.31 5.52 -42.72
C GLN A 8 -42.97 5.20 -42.04
N ASN A 9 -43.01 4.09 -41.34
CA ASN A 9 -41.94 3.31 -40.79
C ASN A 9 -40.86 2.93 -41.81
N GLN A 10 -39.61 3.30 -41.60
CA GLN A 10 -38.47 2.57 -42.16
C GLN A 10 -37.41 2.33 -41.11
N LYS A 11 -37.38 1.09 -40.60
CA LYS A 11 -36.30 0.51 -39.80
C LYS A 11 -35.01 0.49 -40.63
N LYS A 12 -34.06 1.37 -40.30
CA LYS A 12 -32.64 1.17 -40.69
C LYS A 12 -31.93 0.39 -39.61
N LYS A 13 -31.53 -0.84 -39.91
CA LYS A 13 -30.61 -1.67 -39.15
C LYS A 13 -29.28 -0.93 -38.99
N ARG A 14 -28.84 -0.72 -37.74
CA ARG A 14 -27.44 -0.39 -37.43
C ARG A 14 -26.62 -1.67 -37.48
N PRO A 15 -25.34 -1.63 -37.94
CA PRO A 15 -24.45 -2.77 -37.85
C PRO A 15 -24.07 -3.01 -36.41
N GLN A 16 -24.10 -4.27 -35.99
CA GLN A 16 -23.61 -4.74 -34.71
C GLN A 16 -22.09 -4.54 -34.68
N GLY A 17 -21.60 -3.69 -33.76
CA GLY A 17 -20.22 -3.64 -33.39
C GLY A 17 -19.86 -4.92 -32.61
N HIS A 18 -18.76 -5.52 -32.99
CA HIS A 18 -18.16 -6.62 -32.23
C HIS A 18 -17.72 -6.08 -30.87
N THR A 19 -18.45 -6.41 -29.82
CA THR A 19 -17.96 -6.33 -28.46
C THR A 19 -16.86 -7.38 -28.31
N ALA A 20 -15.65 -6.92 -28.02
CA ALA A 20 -14.57 -7.78 -27.55
C ALA A 20 -15.07 -8.50 -26.31
N SER A 21 -15.12 -9.83 -26.37
CA SER A 21 -15.47 -10.66 -25.24
C SER A 21 -14.36 -10.56 -24.20
N VAL A 22 -14.63 -9.89 -23.09
CA VAL A 22 -13.87 -10.07 -21.86
C VAL A 22 -13.94 -11.55 -21.53
N LEU A 23 -12.79 -12.23 -21.53
CA LEU A 23 -12.68 -13.62 -21.11
C LEU A 23 -13.08 -13.69 -19.64
N ASP A 24 -14.26 -14.23 -19.38
CA ASP A 24 -14.76 -14.51 -18.05
C ASP A 24 -13.93 -15.64 -17.42
N LEU A 25 -12.93 -15.27 -16.62
CA LEU A 25 -12.06 -16.19 -15.88
C LEU A 25 -12.77 -16.84 -14.67
N SER A 26 -14.03 -16.50 -14.41
CA SER A 26 -14.82 -17.06 -13.28
C SER A 26 -15.07 -18.57 -13.39
N ASN A 27 -14.94 -19.16 -14.59
CA ASN A 27 -15.12 -20.59 -14.84
C ASN A 27 -13.85 -21.43 -14.73
N LEU A 28 -12.69 -20.83 -14.41
CA LEU A 28 -11.41 -21.54 -14.25
C LEU A 28 -11.04 -21.78 -12.77
N SER A 29 -11.84 -21.29 -11.82
CA SER A 29 -11.60 -21.49 -10.40
C SER A 29 -12.42 -22.66 -9.87
N SER A 30 -11.76 -23.77 -9.54
CA SER A 30 -12.22 -24.63 -8.44
C SER A 30 -12.30 -23.75 -7.18
N PRO A 31 -13.35 -23.84 -6.36
CA PRO A 31 -13.46 -23.01 -5.18
C PRO A 31 -12.36 -23.37 -4.17
N ALA A 32 -11.24 -22.67 -4.20
CA ALA A 32 -10.28 -22.71 -3.11
C ALA A 32 -10.92 -22.01 -1.89
N PRO A 33 -10.80 -22.57 -0.68
CA PRO A 33 -11.45 -22.01 0.49
C PRO A 33 -10.91 -20.60 0.76
N LYS A 34 -11.83 -19.64 0.96
CA LYS A 34 -11.53 -18.21 1.23
C LYS A 34 -10.54 -17.94 2.37
N LYS A 35 -10.21 -18.95 3.17
CA LYS A 35 -9.19 -18.88 4.25
C LYS A 35 -7.75 -18.92 3.75
N ALA A 36 -7.47 -19.45 2.57
CA ALA A 36 -6.11 -19.52 2.03
C ALA A 36 -5.59 -18.14 1.58
N HIS A 37 -6.44 -17.31 0.98
CA HIS A 37 -6.03 -15.97 0.51
C HIS A 37 -5.60 -15.03 1.64
N LYS A 38 -6.31 -15.09 2.79
CA LYS A 38 -5.94 -14.25 3.96
C LYS A 38 -4.61 -14.69 4.59
N LYS A 39 -4.25 -15.97 4.48
CA LYS A 39 -2.98 -16.51 4.98
C LYS A 39 -1.81 -16.11 4.09
N ILE A 40 -1.97 -16.11 2.77
CA ILE A 40 -0.91 -15.77 1.81
C ILE A 40 -0.47 -14.31 1.96
N LEU A 41 -1.40 -13.37 2.17
CA LEU A 41 -1.08 -11.96 2.39
C LEU A 41 -0.38 -11.70 3.74
N ASN A 42 -0.66 -12.54 4.75
CA ASN A 42 -0.03 -12.43 6.07
C ASN A 42 1.31 -13.18 6.18
N ASP A 43 1.55 -14.18 5.33
CA ASP A 43 2.78 -15.00 5.33
C ASP A 43 3.84 -14.47 4.35
N ILE A 44 3.56 -13.42 3.55
CA ILE A 44 4.60 -12.70 2.81
C ILE A 44 5.40 -11.90 3.82
N GLN A 45 6.45 -12.51 4.37
CA GLN A 45 7.46 -11.82 5.17
C GLN A 45 8.27 -10.92 4.25
N TRP A 46 7.95 -9.64 4.26
CA TRP A 46 8.81 -8.62 3.66
C TRP A 46 10.10 -8.55 4.49
N PRO A 47 11.29 -8.46 3.87
CA PRO A 47 12.53 -8.26 4.60
C PRO A 47 12.48 -6.92 5.31
N GLY A 48 12.52 -6.93 6.64
CA GLY A 48 12.48 -5.73 7.47
C GLY A 48 11.51 -5.76 8.65
N SER A 49 10.75 -6.85 8.87
CA SER A 49 10.00 -6.98 10.11
C SER A 49 10.98 -7.09 11.30
N PRO A 50 10.95 -6.19 12.28
CA PRO A 50 11.80 -6.31 13.44
C PRO A 50 11.38 -7.53 14.24
N HIS A 51 12.27 -8.50 14.39
CA HIS A 51 12.16 -9.51 15.43
C HIS A 51 12.08 -8.79 16.77
N SER A 52 10.99 -9.02 17.50
CA SER A 52 10.82 -8.55 18.87
C SER A 52 11.97 -9.06 19.75
N ASN A 53 12.85 -8.17 20.14
CA ASN A 53 13.80 -8.42 21.21
C ASN A 53 13.10 -8.14 22.54
N PRO A 54 13.02 -9.08 23.48
CA PRO A 54 12.20 -8.94 24.68
C PRO A 54 12.84 -8.12 25.83
N GLU A 55 13.90 -7.39 25.62
CA GLU A 55 14.50 -6.57 26.67
C GLU A 55 14.99 -5.23 26.11
N GLY A 56 14.42 -4.13 26.57
CA GLY A 56 15.06 -2.84 26.43
C GLY A 56 14.14 -1.69 26.14
N SER A 57 14.17 -0.74 27.02
CA SER A 57 13.76 0.65 26.95
C SER A 57 13.58 1.18 25.51
N SER A 58 12.39 1.68 25.21
CA SER A 58 12.08 2.40 23.98
C SER A 58 12.80 3.75 23.94
N HIS A 59 14.05 3.72 23.55
CA HIS A 59 14.62 4.86 22.87
C HIS A 59 14.19 4.73 21.39
N TYR A 60 13.64 5.79 20.82
CA TYR A 60 13.53 5.96 19.38
C TYR A 60 14.93 5.95 18.79
N GLY A 61 15.50 4.76 18.61
CA GLY A 61 16.64 4.53 17.76
C GLY A 61 16.10 4.54 16.34
N TYR A 62 16.30 5.61 15.61
CA TYR A 62 16.22 5.62 14.18
C TYR A 62 17.15 4.51 13.67
N GLN A 63 16.60 3.41 13.18
CA GLN A 63 17.40 2.53 12.32
C GLN A 63 17.68 3.35 11.08
N GLU A 64 18.97 3.62 10.83
CA GLU A 64 19.43 4.12 9.55
C GLU A 64 18.80 3.26 8.46
N TYR A 65 17.91 3.87 7.70
CA TYR A 65 17.41 3.29 6.47
C TYR A 65 18.58 3.33 5.47
N THR A 66 19.36 2.27 5.43
CA THR A 66 20.08 1.95 4.22
C THR A 66 19.00 1.68 3.19
N PRO A 67 18.97 2.38 2.04
CA PRO A 67 18.03 2.08 0.99
C PRO A 67 18.23 0.60 0.64
N ALA A 68 17.39 -0.25 1.21
CA ALA A 68 17.37 -1.65 0.87
C ALA A 68 17.04 -1.63 -0.61
N GLN A 69 18.02 -1.99 -1.43
CA GLN A 69 17.82 -2.31 -2.82
C GLN A 69 16.57 -3.16 -2.83
N PHE A 70 15.45 -2.62 -3.36
CA PHE A 70 14.16 -3.28 -3.27
C PHE A 70 14.31 -4.68 -3.86
N PRO A 71 14.13 -5.75 -3.08
CA PRO A 71 14.47 -7.10 -3.52
C PRO A 71 13.48 -7.63 -4.55
N VAL A 72 12.45 -6.85 -4.97
CA VAL A 72 11.46 -7.32 -5.94
C VAL A 72 12.12 -7.56 -7.30
N ALA A 73 12.92 -6.62 -7.82
CA ALA A 73 13.64 -6.82 -9.07
C ALA A 73 14.70 -7.91 -8.93
N ASN A 74 15.47 -7.92 -7.83
CA ASN A 74 16.45 -8.97 -7.56
C ASN A 74 15.78 -10.32 -7.28
N ARG A 75 14.66 -10.37 -6.54
CA ARG A 75 13.93 -11.62 -6.31
C ARG A 75 13.24 -12.13 -7.57
N PHE A 76 12.67 -11.25 -8.39
CA PHE A 76 12.13 -11.65 -9.69
C PHE A 76 13.22 -12.22 -10.59
N THR A 77 14.37 -11.56 -10.65
CA THR A 77 15.54 -12.03 -11.40
C THR A 77 16.10 -13.32 -10.81
N GLU A 78 16.21 -13.45 -9.49
CA GLU A 78 16.63 -14.65 -8.79
C GLU A 78 15.63 -15.81 -8.96
N MET A 79 14.35 -15.56 -8.86
CA MET A 79 13.28 -16.55 -9.11
C MET A 79 13.29 -17.03 -10.56
N MET A 80 13.45 -16.12 -11.52
CA MET A 80 13.61 -16.47 -12.93
C MET A 80 14.89 -17.30 -13.17
N ARG A 81 16.00 -16.95 -12.51
CA ARG A 81 17.26 -17.73 -12.51
C ARG A 81 17.03 -19.15 -12.00
N MET A 82 16.45 -19.28 -10.82
CA MET A 82 16.29 -20.57 -10.15
C MET A 82 15.29 -21.47 -10.88
N SER A 83 14.20 -20.88 -11.41
CA SER A 83 13.19 -21.61 -12.17
C SER A 83 13.73 -22.11 -13.52
N ALA A 84 14.44 -21.27 -14.26
CA ALA A 84 15.07 -21.66 -15.51
C ALA A 84 16.18 -22.71 -15.27
N LEU A 85 17.01 -22.53 -14.24
CA LEU A 85 18.08 -23.47 -13.88
C LEU A 85 17.54 -24.82 -13.39
N GLY A 86 16.49 -24.82 -12.55
CA GLY A 86 15.88 -26.05 -12.03
C GLY A 86 15.26 -26.89 -13.14
N ILE A 87 14.53 -26.27 -14.07
CA ILE A 87 13.92 -26.95 -15.23
C ILE A 87 14.98 -27.42 -16.20
N LEU A 88 16.02 -26.64 -16.41
CA LEU A 88 17.17 -26.98 -17.26
C LEU A 88 17.92 -28.20 -16.74
N VAL A 89 18.18 -28.27 -15.43
CA VAL A 89 18.85 -29.41 -14.79
C VAL A 89 18.02 -30.68 -14.92
N VAL A 90 16.70 -30.59 -14.74
CA VAL A 90 15.78 -31.74 -14.93
C VAL A 90 15.81 -32.24 -16.36
N MET A 91 15.82 -31.35 -17.36
CA MET A 91 15.87 -31.71 -18.77
C MET A 91 17.20 -32.33 -19.16
N VAL A 92 18.32 -31.73 -18.72
CA VAL A 92 19.69 -32.16 -19.08
C VAL A 92 19.97 -33.58 -18.65
N LEU A 93 19.49 -34.02 -17.49
CA LEU A 93 19.87 -35.31 -16.91
C LEU A 93 18.99 -36.49 -17.34
N ASN A 94 17.74 -36.27 -17.76
CA ASN A 94 16.86 -37.34 -18.22
C ASN A 94 17.07 -37.74 -19.69
N PHE A 95 17.52 -36.85 -20.56
CA PHE A 95 17.75 -37.14 -21.98
C PHE A 95 19.08 -37.87 -22.28
N GLY A 96 20.02 -37.91 -21.32
CA GLY A 96 21.35 -38.51 -21.53
C GLY A 96 21.39 -40.01 -21.76
N SER A 97 20.30 -40.74 -21.40
CA SER A 97 20.29 -42.20 -21.46
C SER A 97 19.61 -42.78 -22.71
N VAL A 98 18.86 -42.00 -23.50
CA VAL A 98 17.95 -42.56 -24.50
C VAL A 98 18.32 -42.28 -25.97
N TYR A 99 19.10 -41.23 -26.32
CA TYR A 99 19.40 -40.95 -27.74
C TYR A 99 20.75 -40.25 -27.98
N SER A 100 21.54 -40.80 -28.93
CA SER A 100 22.83 -40.26 -29.39
C SER A 100 22.67 -38.98 -30.26
N GLN A 101 21.51 -38.77 -30.89
CA GLN A 101 21.21 -37.56 -31.67
C GLN A 101 20.71 -36.40 -30.82
N GLY A 102 20.25 -36.66 -29.59
CA GLY A 102 19.78 -35.65 -28.65
C GLY A 102 20.88 -34.84 -27.95
N LYS A 103 22.16 -35.20 -28.12
CA LYS A 103 23.27 -34.54 -27.44
C LYS A 103 23.54 -33.11 -27.92
N SER A 104 23.45 -32.84 -29.24
CA SER A 104 23.68 -31.50 -29.77
C SER A 104 22.51 -30.56 -29.42
N LEU A 105 21.28 -31.03 -29.65
CA LEU A 105 20.07 -30.22 -29.35
C LEU A 105 19.92 -29.90 -27.85
N ARG A 106 20.30 -30.86 -27.01
CA ARG A 106 20.38 -30.64 -25.55
C ARG A 106 21.39 -29.55 -25.21
N HIS A 107 22.55 -29.58 -25.86
CA HIS A 107 23.57 -28.56 -25.67
C HIS A 107 23.03 -27.17 -26.08
N ASP A 108 22.31 -27.09 -27.20
CA ASP A 108 21.80 -25.86 -27.74
C ASP A 108 20.70 -25.26 -26.84
N VAL A 109 19.76 -26.07 -26.33
CA VAL A 109 18.75 -25.62 -25.36
C VAL A 109 19.37 -25.14 -24.05
N VAL A 110 20.34 -25.88 -23.53
CA VAL A 110 21.08 -25.54 -22.32
C VAL A 110 21.87 -24.25 -22.51
N ALA A 111 22.57 -24.13 -23.65
CA ALA A 111 23.35 -22.94 -23.97
C ALA A 111 22.45 -21.71 -24.10
N ALA A 112 21.41 -21.78 -24.93
CA ALA A 112 20.51 -20.66 -25.17
C ALA A 112 19.81 -20.20 -23.87
N SER A 113 19.32 -21.14 -23.06
CA SER A 113 18.67 -20.76 -21.78
C SER A 113 19.68 -20.20 -20.75
N SER A 114 20.90 -20.75 -20.70
CA SER A 114 21.94 -20.23 -19.79
C SER A 114 22.44 -18.85 -20.24
N GLU A 115 22.60 -18.62 -21.54
CA GLU A 115 22.97 -17.31 -22.11
C GLU A 115 21.91 -16.25 -21.84
N GLY A 116 20.62 -16.60 -21.97
CA GLY A 116 19.52 -15.72 -21.61
C GLY A 116 19.54 -15.32 -20.13
N VAL A 117 19.75 -16.29 -19.23
CA VAL A 117 19.89 -16.02 -17.79
C VAL A 117 21.17 -15.24 -17.50
N GLU A 118 22.30 -15.59 -18.13
CA GLU A 118 23.59 -14.91 -17.95
C GLU A 118 23.52 -13.45 -18.40
N SER A 119 22.84 -13.17 -19.51
CA SER A 119 22.61 -11.80 -20.02
C SER A 119 21.87 -10.91 -19.02
N ILE A 120 20.91 -11.47 -18.27
CA ILE A 120 20.18 -10.76 -17.23
C ILE A 120 21.04 -10.58 -15.96
N THR A 121 21.89 -11.58 -15.66
CA THR A 121 22.54 -11.69 -14.35
C THR A 121 23.89 -11.00 -14.25
N GLN A 122 24.62 -10.90 -15.37
CA GLN A 122 25.95 -10.27 -15.40
C GLN A 122 25.90 -8.78 -15.69
N SER A 123 24.72 -8.24 -16.04
CA SER A 123 24.58 -6.82 -16.30
C SER A 123 24.38 -6.05 -14.99
N ASP A 124 25.30 -5.15 -14.66
CA ASP A 124 25.20 -4.22 -13.54
C ASP A 124 24.00 -3.25 -13.71
N SER A 125 23.45 -3.15 -14.92
CA SER A 125 22.24 -2.40 -15.21
C SER A 125 21.38 -3.13 -16.24
N LEU A 126 20.09 -3.35 -15.92
CA LEU A 126 19.10 -3.79 -16.88
C LEU A 126 18.85 -2.66 -17.90
N ASN A 127 19.36 -2.78 -19.10
CA ASN A 127 19.09 -1.87 -20.21
C ASN A 127 18.31 -2.57 -21.33
N GLY A 128 17.69 -1.78 -22.24
CA GLY A 128 16.86 -2.33 -23.30
C GLY A 128 17.56 -3.37 -24.19
N THR A 129 18.86 -3.18 -24.44
CA THR A 129 19.65 -4.11 -25.27
C THR A 129 19.84 -5.45 -24.55
N VAL A 130 20.13 -5.44 -23.26
CA VAL A 130 20.28 -6.68 -22.44
C VAL A 130 18.96 -7.45 -22.40
N LEU A 131 17.84 -6.75 -22.17
CA LEU A 131 16.52 -7.38 -22.13
C LEU A 131 16.12 -7.97 -23.48
N THR A 132 16.38 -7.25 -24.58
CA THR A 132 16.11 -7.75 -25.94
C THR A 132 16.96 -8.98 -26.28
N ASN A 133 18.25 -8.97 -25.93
CA ASN A 133 19.11 -10.13 -26.15
C ASN A 133 18.65 -11.34 -25.33
N ALA A 134 18.26 -11.14 -24.07
CA ALA A 134 17.72 -12.22 -23.24
C ALA A 134 16.42 -12.79 -23.83
N ALA A 135 15.53 -11.96 -24.34
CA ALA A 135 14.28 -12.39 -25.00
C ALA A 135 14.57 -13.28 -26.23
N LEU A 136 15.53 -12.90 -27.07
CA LEU A 136 15.94 -13.71 -28.23
C LEU A 136 16.51 -15.08 -27.82
N GLN A 137 17.33 -15.14 -26.76
CA GLN A 137 17.87 -16.40 -26.26
C GLN A 137 16.79 -17.33 -25.71
N PHE A 138 15.79 -16.80 -25.01
CA PHE A 138 14.66 -17.60 -24.53
C PHE A 138 13.77 -18.09 -25.68
N GLU A 139 13.56 -17.28 -26.72
CA GLU A 139 12.84 -17.68 -27.92
C GLU A 139 13.58 -18.83 -28.66
N GLU A 140 14.89 -18.78 -28.79
CA GLU A 140 15.72 -19.84 -29.36
C GLU A 140 15.63 -21.14 -28.53
N ALA A 141 15.64 -21.03 -27.21
CA ALA A 141 15.42 -22.16 -26.31
C ALA A 141 14.03 -22.79 -26.49
N GLU A 142 12.98 -21.97 -26.66
CA GLU A 142 11.62 -22.45 -26.94
C GLU A 142 11.57 -23.26 -28.25
N GLN A 143 12.13 -22.75 -29.34
CA GLN A 143 12.17 -23.44 -30.63
C GLN A 143 12.87 -24.80 -30.54
N SER A 144 13.99 -24.84 -29.83
CA SER A 144 14.73 -26.08 -29.59
C SER A 144 13.96 -27.09 -28.75
N LEU A 145 13.22 -26.63 -27.74
CA LEU A 145 12.33 -27.47 -26.92
C LEU A 145 11.13 -28.01 -27.71
N TRP A 146 10.53 -27.20 -28.56
CA TRP A 146 9.44 -27.65 -29.43
C TRP A 146 9.87 -28.82 -30.33
N PHE A 147 11.08 -28.77 -30.90
CA PHE A 147 11.64 -29.84 -31.72
C PHE A 147 11.81 -31.12 -30.89
N LEU A 148 12.38 -31.05 -29.68
CA LEU A 148 12.52 -32.20 -28.77
C LEU A 148 11.16 -32.81 -28.41
N GLN A 149 10.15 -32.02 -28.14
CA GLN A 149 8.80 -32.49 -27.86
C GLN A 149 8.19 -33.24 -29.06
N SER A 150 8.40 -32.76 -30.29
CA SER A 150 7.92 -33.42 -31.51
C SER A 150 8.55 -34.82 -31.71
N GLN A 151 9.78 -34.99 -31.30
CA GLN A 151 10.48 -36.31 -31.35
C GLN A 151 10.00 -37.22 -30.18
N GLY A 152 9.72 -36.66 -29.00
CA GLY A 152 9.29 -37.40 -27.81
C GLY A 152 7.90 -38.04 -27.92
N THR A 153 7.01 -37.50 -28.76
CA THR A 153 5.69 -38.10 -29.00
C THR A 153 5.75 -39.48 -29.67
N ALA A 154 6.91 -39.84 -30.28
CA ALA A 154 7.15 -41.17 -30.82
C ALA A 154 7.48 -42.23 -29.77
N LEU A 155 7.74 -41.86 -28.50
CA LEU A 155 8.21 -42.74 -27.42
C LEU A 155 7.07 -43.23 -26.48
N LYS A 156 5.80 -43.06 -26.83
CA LYS A 156 4.64 -43.43 -26.00
C LYS A 156 4.46 -44.95 -25.84
N GLN A 157 5.42 -45.67 -25.29
CA GLN A 157 5.15 -47.05 -24.84
C GLN A 157 5.96 -47.40 -23.59
N GLY A 158 5.29 -47.40 -22.43
CA GLY A 158 5.63 -48.44 -21.49
C GLY A 158 5.99 -48.16 -20.04
N THR A 159 5.98 -46.92 -19.51
CA THR A 159 6.02 -46.72 -18.04
C THR A 159 5.41 -45.38 -17.64
N PRO A 160 4.74 -45.23 -16.48
CA PRO A 160 4.17 -43.97 -16.02
C PRO A 160 5.20 -42.81 -15.95
N SER A 161 6.45 -43.10 -15.73
CA SER A 161 7.57 -42.14 -15.71
C SER A 161 7.87 -41.54 -17.09
N VAL A 162 7.63 -42.28 -18.17
CA VAL A 162 7.87 -41.82 -19.56
C VAL A 162 6.73 -40.97 -20.09
N GLU A 163 5.49 -41.22 -19.61
CA GLU A 163 4.31 -40.45 -20.02
C GLU A 163 4.35 -38.98 -19.56
N SER A 164 5.03 -38.69 -18.44
CA SER A 164 5.14 -37.32 -17.89
C SER A 164 6.25 -36.47 -18.54
N ILE A 165 7.16 -37.07 -19.29
CA ILE A 165 8.27 -36.35 -19.94
C ILE A 165 7.77 -35.32 -20.98
N PRO A 166 6.87 -35.65 -21.91
CA PRO A 166 6.34 -34.68 -22.87
C PRO A 166 5.62 -33.50 -22.20
N GLU A 167 4.94 -33.73 -21.06
CA GLU A 167 4.26 -32.68 -20.31
C GLU A 167 5.25 -31.74 -19.63
N LEU A 168 6.33 -32.28 -19.04
CA LEU A 168 7.40 -31.48 -18.47
C LEU A 168 8.15 -30.66 -19.52
N LEU A 169 8.38 -31.23 -20.71
CA LEU A 169 8.98 -30.48 -21.83
C LEU A 169 8.08 -29.32 -22.27
N ARG A 170 6.77 -29.55 -22.33
CA ARG A 170 5.81 -28.48 -22.62
C ARG A 170 5.82 -27.41 -21.52
N ALA A 171 5.87 -27.79 -20.25
CA ALA A 171 5.98 -26.81 -19.16
C ALA A 171 7.26 -25.96 -19.28
N ALA A 172 8.37 -26.57 -19.66
CA ALA A 172 9.62 -25.85 -19.88
C ALA A 172 9.57 -24.91 -21.09
N GLN A 173 8.93 -25.33 -22.19
CA GLN A 173 8.65 -24.50 -23.35
C GLN A 173 7.75 -23.31 -22.97
N ASP A 174 6.67 -23.56 -22.22
CA ASP A 174 5.77 -22.53 -21.73
C ASP A 174 6.53 -21.50 -20.88
N LEU A 175 7.41 -21.93 -19.97
CA LEU A 175 8.22 -21.04 -19.13
C LEU A 175 9.25 -20.23 -19.92
N SER A 176 9.94 -20.85 -20.89
CA SER A 176 10.89 -20.13 -21.74
C SER A 176 10.19 -19.06 -22.58
N SER A 177 9.06 -19.42 -23.18
CA SER A 177 8.24 -18.48 -23.95
C SER A 177 7.63 -17.38 -23.08
N ALA A 178 7.24 -17.71 -21.83
CA ALA A 178 6.77 -16.71 -20.88
C ALA A 178 7.89 -15.72 -20.52
N ALA A 179 9.10 -16.23 -20.29
CA ALA A 179 10.27 -15.39 -20.01
C ALA A 179 10.54 -14.39 -21.13
N ALA A 180 10.50 -14.84 -22.40
CA ALA A 180 10.63 -13.95 -23.55
C ALA A 180 9.53 -12.86 -23.55
N GLY A 181 8.27 -13.22 -23.31
CA GLY A 181 7.18 -12.26 -23.21
C GLY A 181 7.37 -11.23 -22.09
N PHE A 182 7.84 -11.65 -20.92
CA PHE A 182 8.13 -10.73 -19.83
C PHE A 182 9.29 -9.78 -20.16
N MET A 183 10.32 -10.25 -20.88
CA MET A 183 11.41 -9.38 -21.32
C MET A 183 10.94 -8.32 -22.30
N GLU A 184 10.09 -8.66 -23.27
CA GLU A 184 9.50 -7.71 -24.20
C GLU A 184 8.65 -6.65 -23.47
N PHE A 185 7.85 -7.06 -22.49
CA PHE A 185 7.09 -6.14 -21.67
C PHE A 185 8.01 -5.24 -20.81
N ALA A 186 9.06 -5.80 -20.23
CA ALA A 186 10.04 -5.04 -19.46
C ALA A 186 10.77 -3.97 -20.30
N VAL A 187 11.05 -4.27 -21.58
CA VAL A 187 11.59 -3.28 -22.53
C VAL A 187 10.63 -2.11 -22.70
N ALA A 188 9.33 -2.38 -22.85
CA ALA A 188 8.32 -1.33 -22.98
C ALA A 188 8.21 -0.46 -21.72
N LEU A 189 8.29 -1.08 -20.54
CA LEU A 189 8.28 -0.37 -19.26
C LEU A 189 9.52 0.52 -19.08
N LYS A 190 10.69 0.03 -19.51
CA LYS A 190 11.97 0.74 -19.32
C LYS A 190 12.20 1.87 -20.31
N ASN A 191 11.62 1.77 -21.51
CA ASN A 191 11.84 2.73 -22.58
C ASN A 191 10.53 3.44 -23.01
N PRO A 192 9.80 4.08 -22.10
CA PRO A 192 8.67 4.90 -22.48
C PRO A 192 9.15 6.07 -23.35
N ALA A 193 8.28 6.57 -24.23
CA ALA A 193 8.59 7.72 -25.09
C ALA A 193 8.99 8.95 -24.28
N GLN A 194 8.45 9.09 -23.07
CA GLN A 194 8.77 10.09 -22.05
C GLN A 194 8.62 9.46 -20.67
N PRO A 195 9.32 9.95 -19.64
CA PRO A 195 9.11 9.51 -18.26
C PRO A 195 7.66 9.70 -17.83
N LEU A 196 7.09 8.72 -17.11
CA LEU A 196 5.80 8.87 -16.47
C LEU A 196 5.81 10.11 -15.54
N LEU A 197 4.66 10.74 -15.36
CA LEU A 197 4.46 11.96 -14.58
C LEU A 197 5.29 13.17 -15.08
N SER A 198 5.83 13.10 -16.32
CA SER A 198 6.46 14.28 -16.94
C SER A 198 5.41 15.31 -17.34
N ARG A 199 5.82 16.58 -17.42
CA ARG A 199 4.95 17.67 -17.89
C ARG A 199 5.27 17.96 -19.35
N GLN A 200 4.27 17.83 -20.21
CA GLN A 200 4.41 18.08 -21.65
C GLN A 200 3.18 18.81 -22.19
N PRO A 201 3.34 19.85 -23.03
CA PRO A 201 2.22 20.51 -23.66
C PRO A 201 1.51 19.59 -24.68
N VAL A 202 0.23 19.80 -24.87
CA VAL A 202 -0.56 19.12 -25.91
C VAL A 202 -0.32 19.82 -27.26
N PRO A 203 -0.18 19.07 -28.41
CA PRO A 203 -0.30 17.62 -28.54
C PRO A 203 0.97 16.86 -28.10
N ARG A 204 0.78 15.71 -27.50
CA ARG A 204 1.86 14.87 -26.97
C ARG A 204 1.59 13.38 -27.27
N PRO A 205 2.63 12.51 -27.37
CA PRO A 205 2.44 11.09 -27.58
C PRO A 205 1.76 10.43 -26.37
N SER A 206 0.96 9.39 -26.62
CA SER A 206 0.42 8.59 -25.50
C SER A 206 1.52 7.82 -24.79
N LEU A 207 1.50 7.82 -23.44
CA LEU A 207 2.40 7.03 -22.60
C LEU A 207 1.75 5.70 -22.18
N THR A 208 0.46 5.72 -21.89
CA THR A 208 -0.25 4.53 -21.38
C THR A 208 -0.64 3.56 -22.46
N THR A 209 -1.02 4.02 -23.66
CA THR A 209 -1.41 3.15 -24.78
C THR A 209 -0.32 2.15 -25.21
N PRO A 210 0.96 2.55 -25.38
CA PRO A 210 2.03 1.59 -25.67
C PRO A 210 2.26 0.58 -24.56
N LEU A 211 2.12 1.01 -23.30
CA LEU A 211 2.25 0.12 -22.13
C LEU A 211 1.11 -0.90 -22.08
N LEU A 212 -0.13 -0.47 -22.28
CA LEU A 212 -1.29 -1.36 -22.35
C LEU A 212 -1.16 -2.35 -23.50
N THR A 213 -0.78 -1.88 -24.68
CA THR A 213 -0.58 -2.74 -25.87
C THR A 213 0.51 -3.79 -25.60
N SER A 214 1.62 -3.39 -24.99
CA SER A 214 2.70 -4.32 -24.65
C SER A 214 2.27 -5.32 -23.56
N PHE A 215 1.50 -4.88 -22.59
CA PHE A 215 0.94 -5.73 -21.54
C PHE A 215 0.02 -6.81 -22.14
N GLU A 216 -0.94 -6.43 -22.97
CA GLU A 216 -1.89 -7.35 -23.61
C GLU A 216 -1.18 -8.33 -24.56
N LYS A 217 -0.21 -7.83 -25.31
CA LYS A 217 0.48 -8.63 -26.35
C LYS A 217 1.53 -9.56 -25.77
N HIS A 218 2.25 -9.15 -24.73
CA HIS A 218 3.43 -9.85 -24.23
C HIS A 218 3.26 -10.40 -22.81
N PHE A 219 2.75 -9.57 -21.87
CA PHE A 219 2.66 -9.95 -20.46
C PHE A 219 1.52 -10.94 -20.19
N GLN A 220 0.30 -10.64 -20.62
CA GLN A 220 -0.86 -11.51 -20.36
C GLN A 220 -0.70 -12.93 -20.91
N PRO A 221 -0.26 -13.14 -22.18
CA PRO A 221 0.01 -14.47 -22.68
C PRO A 221 1.12 -15.19 -21.92
N ALA A 222 2.15 -14.47 -21.46
CA ALA A 222 3.22 -15.02 -20.64
C ALA A 222 2.71 -15.53 -19.28
N VAL A 223 1.82 -14.78 -18.62
CA VAL A 223 1.17 -15.22 -17.37
C VAL A 223 0.40 -16.52 -17.57
N LEU A 224 -0.38 -16.63 -18.65
CA LEU A 224 -1.13 -17.85 -18.96
C LEU A 224 -0.22 -19.07 -19.16
N LYS A 225 0.96 -18.88 -19.79
CA LYS A 225 1.96 -19.93 -19.95
C LYS A 225 2.57 -20.36 -18.60
N VAL A 226 2.88 -19.41 -17.71
CA VAL A 226 3.33 -19.75 -16.34
C VAL A 226 2.28 -20.53 -15.57
N ILE A 227 1.03 -20.14 -15.64
CA ILE A 227 -0.10 -20.88 -15.01
C ILE A 227 -0.23 -22.30 -15.58
N SER A 228 -0.09 -22.45 -16.92
CA SER A 228 -0.09 -23.74 -17.61
C SER A 228 1.07 -24.63 -17.11
N ALA A 229 2.28 -24.08 -17.09
CA ALA A 229 3.47 -24.78 -16.61
C ALA A 229 3.38 -25.16 -15.12
N ASN A 230 2.88 -24.23 -14.28
CA ASN A 230 2.65 -24.50 -12.86
C ASN A 230 1.72 -25.70 -12.67
N ARG A 231 0.59 -25.74 -13.40
CA ARG A 231 -0.37 -26.86 -13.31
C ARG A 231 0.31 -28.20 -13.64
N VAL A 232 1.09 -28.26 -14.71
CA VAL A 232 1.84 -29.45 -15.12
C VAL A 232 2.86 -29.85 -14.05
N LEU A 233 3.65 -28.89 -13.57
CA LEU A 233 4.66 -29.13 -12.54
C LEU A 233 4.03 -29.65 -11.24
N GLN A 234 2.93 -29.07 -10.76
CA GLN A 234 2.28 -29.51 -9.52
C GLN A 234 1.77 -30.96 -9.61
N THR A 235 1.30 -31.42 -10.78
CA THR A 235 0.80 -32.79 -11.00
C THR A 235 1.91 -33.79 -11.28
N ALA A 236 3.09 -33.36 -11.73
CA ALA A 236 4.22 -34.24 -12.02
C ALA A 236 4.74 -34.96 -10.77
N PRO A 237 4.85 -36.31 -10.74
CA PRO A 237 5.39 -37.01 -9.58
C PRO A 237 6.91 -36.77 -9.47
N LEU A 238 7.44 -36.65 -8.25
CA LEU A 238 8.88 -36.47 -8.03
C LEU A 238 9.71 -37.62 -8.56
N SER A 239 9.11 -38.82 -8.67
CA SER A 239 9.80 -40.04 -9.22
C SER A 239 10.09 -39.96 -10.72
N VAL A 240 9.61 -38.93 -11.42
CA VAL A 240 9.98 -38.66 -12.84
C VAL A 240 11.46 -38.33 -12.99
N VAL A 241 12.07 -37.80 -11.94
CA VAL A 241 13.48 -37.44 -11.92
C VAL A 241 14.26 -38.37 -10.97
N PRO A 242 15.58 -38.56 -11.19
CA PRO A 242 16.44 -39.26 -10.25
C PRO A 242 16.35 -38.68 -8.83
N SER A 243 16.55 -39.52 -7.82
CA SER A 243 16.45 -39.11 -6.42
C SER A 243 17.36 -37.94 -6.03
N THR A 244 18.47 -37.76 -6.72
CA THR A 244 19.40 -36.64 -6.55
C THR A 244 18.83 -35.30 -6.99
N LEU A 245 17.82 -35.30 -7.84
CA LEU A 245 17.18 -34.07 -8.41
C LEU A 245 15.75 -33.80 -7.88
N GLN A 246 15.26 -34.69 -7.03
CA GLN A 246 13.94 -34.50 -6.43
C GLN A 246 13.84 -33.23 -5.56
N PRO A 247 14.87 -32.84 -4.78
CA PRO A 247 14.87 -31.59 -4.02
C PRO A 247 14.79 -30.36 -4.94
N GLU A 248 15.50 -30.36 -6.06
CA GLU A 248 15.50 -29.27 -7.04
C GLU A 248 14.12 -29.14 -7.72
N LEU A 249 13.53 -30.26 -8.14
CA LEU A 249 12.19 -30.25 -8.70
C LEU A 249 11.15 -29.78 -7.67
N SER A 250 11.28 -30.20 -6.42
CA SER A 250 10.38 -29.74 -5.35
C SER A 250 10.47 -28.23 -5.14
N ARG A 251 11.69 -27.69 -5.11
CA ARG A 251 11.94 -26.24 -5.01
C ARG A 251 11.36 -25.49 -6.22
N ALA A 252 11.61 -25.98 -7.44
CA ALA A 252 11.08 -25.37 -8.66
C ALA A 252 9.55 -25.33 -8.66
N LYS A 253 8.87 -26.38 -8.18
CA LYS A 253 7.41 -26.40 -8.02
C LYS A 253 6.92 -25.30 -7.09
N GLU A 254 7.58 -25.12 -5.95
CA GLU A 254 7.23 -24.11 -4.96
C GLU A 254 7.45 -22.69 -5.50
N GLU A 255 8.60 -22.44 -6.12
CA GLU A 255 8.96 -21.14 -6.70
C GLU A 255 8.04 -20.76 -7.85
N ILE A 256 7.70 -21.69 -8.76
CA ILE A 256 6.76 -21.43 -9.86
C ILE A 256 5.32 -21.19 -9.34
N ALA A 257 4.91 -21.88 -8.29
CA ALA A 257 3.62 -21.63 -7.67
C ALA A 257 3.54 -20.20 -7.11
N GLN A 258 4.56 -19.78 -6.35
CA GLN A 258 4.65 -18.41 -5.80
C GLN A 258 4.72 -17.36 -6.91
N LEU A 259 5.52 -17.60 -7.95
CA LEU A 259 5.61 -16.72 -9.12
C LEU A 259 4.24 -16.59 -9.82
N SER A 260 3.56 -17.72 -10.04
CA SER A 260 2.23 -17.73 -10.67
C SER A 260 1.23 -16.87 -9.91
N GLU A 261 1.22 -16.94 -8.58
CA GLU A 261 0.35 -16.12 -7.73
C GLU A 261 0.68 -14.63 -7.86
N LEU A 262 1.95 -14.26 -7.80
CA LEU A 262 2.39 -12.85 -7.95
C LEU A 262 2.05 -12.31 -9.34
N LEU A 263 2.24 -13.11 -10.40
CA LEU A 263 1.93 -12.70 -11.76
C LEU A 263 0.42 -12.51 -11.99
N ILE A 264 -0.42 -13.33 -11.38
CA ILE A 264 -1.88 -13.17 -11.41
C ILE A 264 -2.27 -11.85 -10.73
N LEU A 265 -1.70 -11.56 -9.56
CA LEU A 265 -1.95 -10.31 -8.85
C LEU A 265 -1.52 -9.10 -9.69
N PHE A 266 -0.33 -9.13 -10.29
CA PHE A 266 0.13 -8.05 -11.16
C PHE A 266 -0.75 -7.90 -12.41
N ASN A 267 -1.18 -9.02 -13.00
CA ASN A 267 -2.08 -9.02 -14.17
C ASN A 267 -3.44 -8.35 -13.87
N GLU A 268 -3.94 -8.46 -12.62
CA GLU A 268 -5.13 -7.73 -12.18
C GLU A 268 -4.83 -6.25 -11.87
N ALA A 269 -3.66 -5.97 -11.29
CA ALA A 269 -3.31 -4.63 -10.84
C ALA A 269 -2.92 -3.67 -11.97
N PHE A 270 -2.22 -4.16 -13.00
CA PHE A 270 -1.62 -3.29 -14.01
C PHE A 270 -2.65 -2.45 -14.80
N PRO A 271 -3.79 -2.98 -15.28
CA PRO A 271 -4.82 -2.16 -15.91
C PRO A 271 -5.37 -1.06 -14.99
N VAL A 272 -5.59 -1.37 -13.72
CA VAL A 272 -6.05 -0.38 -12.73
C VAL A 272 -4.99 0.72 -12.52
N MET A 273 -3.71 0.35 -12.49
CA MET A 273 -2.61 1.34 -12.41
C MET A 273 -2.60 2.27 -13.63
N LEU A 274 -2.88 1.76 -14.83
CA LEU A 274 -2.99 2.60 -16.04
C LEU A 274 -4.22 3.50 -15.98
N GLN A 275 -5.37 3.02 -15.48
CA GLN A 275 -6.55 3.85 -15.27
C GLN A 275 -6.24 4.99 -14.29
N LEU A 276 -5.58 4.70 -13.18
CA LEU A 276 -5.13 5.69 -12.20
C LEU A 276 -4.16 6.73 -12.81
N LEU A 277 -3.42 6.37 -13.85
CA LEU A 277 -2.57 7.29 -14.62
C LEU A 277 -3.34 8.06 -15.71
N GLY A 278 -4.65 7.89 -15.81
CA GLY A 278 -5.48 8.61 -16.77
C GLY A 278 -5.47 8.01 -18.18
N SER A 279 -5.32 6.69 -18.33
CA SER A 279 -5.28 6.02 -19.64
C SER A 279 -6.56 6.14 -20.45
N GLU A 280 -7.72 6.18 -19.79
CA GLU A 280 -9.03 6.27 -20.43
C GLU A 280 -9.59 7.69 -20.38
N HIS A 281 -9.48 8.32 -19.23
CA HIS A 281 -9.95 9.68 -18.95
C HIS A 281 -9.00 10.36 -17.97
N PRO A 282 -8.86 11.70 -18.00
CA PRO A 282 -8.10 12.42 -16.97
C PRO A 282 -8.60 12.04 -15.58
N GLN A 283 -7.69 11.89 -14.64
CA GLN A 283 -7.96 11.55 -13.24
C GLN A 283 -7.57 12.72 -12.34
N HIS A 284 -8.49 13.10 -11.44
CA HIS A 284 -8.34 14.21 -10.53
C HIS A 284 -8.20 13.70 -9.10
N TYR A 285 -7.12 14.10 -8.44
CA TYR A 285 -6.75 13.64 -7.12
C TYR A 285 -6.83 14.77 -6.09
N LEU A 286 -7.42 14.48 -4.95
CA LEU A 286 -7.28 15.24 -3.72
C LEU A 286 -6.30 14.51 -2.81
N VAL A 287 -5.13 15.11 -2.54
CA VAL A 287 -4.17 14.56 -1.59
C VAL A 287 -4.27 15.35 -0.29
N LEU A 288 -4.75 14.72 0.77
CA LEU A 288 -4.86 15.31 2.10
C LEU A 288 -3.52 15.15 2.84
N LEU A 289 -2.91 16.27 3.22
CA LEU A 289 -1.68 16.30 3.99
C LEU A 289 -2.03 16.39 5.47
N GLU A 290 -1.87 15.27 6.17
CA GLU A 290 -2.29 15.07 7.54
C GLU A 290 -1.14 15.25 8.52
N ASN A 291 -1.30 16.15 9.50
CA ASN A 291 -0.36 16.33 10.59
C ASN A 291 -0.70 15.38 11.75
N ASN A 292 -0.06 14.24 11.81
CA ASN A 292 -0.29 13.23 12.84
C ASN A 292 0.37 13.53 14.21
N ASN A 293 0.99 14.69 14.36
CA ASN A 293 1.36 15.24 15.66
C ASN A 293 0.20 15.99 16.32
N GLU A 294 -0.88 16.17 15.59
CA GLU A 294 -2.18 16.62 16.04
C GLU A 294 -3.23 15.64 15.56
N LEU A 295 -3.43 14.55 16.30
CA LEU A 295 -4.20 13.40 15.83
C LEU A 295 -5.67 13.71 15.54
N ARG A 296 -6.19 13.08 14.47
CA ARG A 296 -7.61 12.93 14.17
C ARG A 296 -7.90 11.44 13.97
N PRO A 297 -9.16 11.00 14.10
CA PRO A 297 -9.51 9.59 13.89
C PRO A 297 -9.05 9.00 12.57
N GLY A 298 -9.06 9.75 11.50
CA GLY A 298 -8.61 9.34 10.18
C GLY A 298 -7.09 9.47 9.93
N GLY A 299 -6.31 9.94 10.91
CA GLY A 299 -4.85 10.09 10.78
C GLY A 299 -4.32 11.31 11.52
N GLY A 300 -4.44 12.49 10.98
CA GLY A 300 -3.98 13.72 11.58
C GLY A 300 -4.78 14.95 11.13
N PHE A 301 -4.51 16.10 11.71
CA PHE A 301 -5.12 17.36 11.32
C PHE A 301 -4.81 17.67 9.85
N ILE A 302 -5.85 17.94 9.04
CA ILE A 302 -5.68 18.31 7.63
C ILE A 302 -5.30 19.79 7.58
N GLY A 303 -4.01 20.06 7.49
CA GLY A 303 -3.50 21.43 7.43
C GLY A 303 -3.46 21.99 6.00
N SER A 304 -3.27 21.12 5.02
CA SER A 304 -3.09 21.48 3.61
C SER A 304 -3.52 20.33 2.72
N TYR A 305 -3.69 20.60 1.44
CA TYR A 305 -3.97 19.56 0.44
C TYR A 305 -3.29 19.87 -0.89
N LEU A 306 -3.11 18.83 -1.72
CA LEU A 306 -2.69 18.98 -3.10
C LEU A 306 -3.86 18.63 -4.02
N LEU A 307 -3.95 19.31 -5.14
CA LEU A 307 -4.72 18.89 -6.28
C LEU A 307 -3.76 18.41 -7.37
N ILE A 308 -4.02 17.21 -7.89
CA ILE A 308 -3.19 16.58 -8.91
C ILE A 308 -4.08 16.12 -10.05
N ASP A 309 -3.71 16.51 -11.28
CA ASP A 309 -4.37 16.05 -12.48
C ASP A 309 -3.42 15.18 -13.29
N LEU A 310 -3.82 13.91 -13.52
CA LEU A 310 -3.10 12.96 -14.34
C LEU A 310 -3.88 12.66 -15.61
N ASN A 311 -3.21 12.63 -16.74
CA ASN A 311 -3.82 12.34 -18.03
C ASN A 311 -2.84 11.61 -18.93
N ASP A 312 -3.18 10.37 -19.29
CA ASP A 312 -2.37 9.50 -20.14
C ASP A 312 -0.91 9.35 -19.66
N GLY A 313 -0.74 9.22 -18.34
CA GLY A 313 0.58 9.08 -17.69
C GLY A 313 1.34 10.38 -17.47
N TYR A 314 0.80 11.51 -17.90
CA TYR A 314 1.39 12.84 -17.68
C TYR A 314 0.83 13.51 -16.43
N LEU A 315 1.65 14.32 -15.79
CA LEU A 315 1.24 15.23 -14.73
C LEU A 315 0.84 16.56 -15.35
N ASP A 316 -0.46 16.82 -15.49
CA ASP A 316 -0.99 18.06 -16.08
C ASP A 316 -1.00 19.18 -15.07
N GLU A 317 -1.43 18.91 -13.83
CA GLU A 317 -1.44 19.87 -12.74
C GLU A 317 -0.96 19.25 -11.44
N LEU A 318 -0.24 20.03 -10.65
CA LEU A 318 0.09 19.80 -9.25
C LEU A 318 0.05 21.16 -8.57
N SER A 319 -0.92 21.37 -7.69
CA SER A 319 -1.08 22.61 -6.94
C SER A 319 -1.21 22.35 -5.44
N PHE A 320 -0.51 23.17 -4.65
CA PHE A 320 -0.59 23.16 -3.19
C PHE A 320 -1.59 24.21 -2.71
N HIS A 321 -2.39 23.83 -1.72
CA HIS A 321 -3.40 24.68 -1.12
C HIS A 321 -3.35 24.61 0.41
N ASP A 322 -3.45 25.76 1.05
CA ASP A 322 -3.76 25.84 2.47
C ASP A 322 -5.24 25.45 2.67
N VAL A 323 -5.54 24.63 3.66
CA VAL A 323 -6.92 24.25 3.96
C VAL A 323 -7.79 25.49 4.23
N TYR A 324 -7.22 26.53 4.81
CA TYR A 324 -7.91 27.79 5.10
C TYR A 324 -8.26 28.62 3.85
N ASP A 325 -7.70 28.27 2.67
CA ASP A 325 -8.09 28.94 1.42
C ASP A 325 -9.53 28.64 1.01
N VAL A 326 -10.04 27.50 1.38
CA VAL A 326 -11.42 27.05 1.09
C VAL A 326 -12.26 26.90 2.35
N ASP A 327 -11.67 26.46 3.45
CA ASP A 327 -12.37 26.14 4.70
C ASP A 327 -13.11 27.38 5.25
N GLY A 328 -14.41 27.27 5.39
CA GLY A 328 -15.26 28.37 5.83
C GLY A 328 -15.87 29.23 4.73
N ARG A 329 -15.62 28.95 3.43
CA ARG A 329 -16.30 29.63 2.32
C ARG A 329 -17.74 29.18 2.13
N PHE A 330 -18.09 28.00 2.63
CA PHE A 330 -19.46 27.52 2.59
C PHE A 330 -20.35 28.41 3.48
N SER A 331 -21.43 28.94 2.91
CA SER A 331 -22.29 29.91 3.60
C SER A 331 -23.12 29.31 4.73
N GLU A 332 -23.39 28.02 4.67
CA GLU A 332 -24.10 27.29 5.71
C GLU A 332 -23.13 26.86 6.82
N ILE A 333 -23.50 27.14 8.07
CA ILE A 333 -22.72 26.70 9.22
C ILE A 333 -23.13 25.27 9.56
N ILE A 334 -22.20 24.34 9.37
CA ILE A 334 -22.38 22.95 9.79
C ILE A 334 -21.79 22.82 11.20
N PRO A 335 -22.62 22.46 12.20
CA PRO A 335 -22.12 22.28 13.54
C PRO A 335 -21.13 21.10 13.57
N PRO A 336 -20.00 21.23 14.29
CA PRO A 336 -19.06 20.14 14.44
C PRO A 336 -19.68 19.03 15.31
N PRO A 337 -19.19 17.78 15.19
CA PRO A 337 -19.47 16.75 16.18
C PRO A 337 -19.09 17.21 17.59
N GLU A 338 -19.86 16.78 18.59
CA GLU A 338 -19.72 17.18 20.01
C GLU A 338 -18.27 17.05 20.50
N GLU A 339 -17.57 16.04 20.04
CA GLU A 339 -16.21 15.71 20.48
C GLU A 339 -15.17 16.79 20.17
N ILE A 340 -15.35 17.50 19.06
CA ILE A 340 -14.47 18.60 18.65
C ILE A 340 -15.10 20.00 18.81
N ALA A 341 -16.30 20.09 19.36
CA ALA A 341 -17.00 21.36 19.56
C ALA A 341 -16.24 22.35 20.50
N THR A 342 -15.23 21.87 21.25
CA THR A 342 -14.32 22.72 22.01
C THR A 342 -13.20 23.35 21.19
N LEU A 343 -12.93 22.81 19.98
CA LEU A 343 -11.87 23.29 19.06
C LEU A 343 -12.42 24.26 18.00
N THR A 344 -13.64 24.04 17.57
CA THR A 344 -14.24 24.80 16.49
C THR A 344 -15.77 24.88 16.65
N ASP A 345 -16.37 25.99 16.20
CA ASP A 345 -17.80 26.18 16.13
C ASP A 345 -18.38 25.84 14.73
N ARG A 346 -17.48 25.53 13.78
CA ARG A 346 -17.83 25.20 12.40
C ARG A 346 -17.06 23.97 11.94
N TRP A 347 -17.78 22.95 11.44
CA TRP A 347 -17.17 21.80 10.79
C TRP A 347 -16.84 22.12 9.34
N GLY A 348 -15.63 21.80 8.89
CA GLY A 348 -15.12 22.05 7.54
C GLY A 348 -14.15 20.99 7.09
N LEU A 349 -13.47 21.27 5.96
CA LEU A 349 -12.52 20.35 5.33
C LEU A 349 -11.39 19.95 6.29
N ARG A 350 -10.85 20.87 7.08
CA ARG A 350 -9.71 20.64 8.00
C ARG A 350 -9.95 19.55 9.05
N ASP A 351 -11.22 19.32 9.42
CA ASP A 351 -11.64 18.32 10.41
C ASP A 351 -12.61 17.28 9.79
N SER A 352 -12.55 17.06 8.48
CA SER A 352 -13.42 16.11 7.76
C SER A 352 -13.13 14.65 8.09
N ASN A 353 -11.92 14.32 8.55
CA ASN A 353 -11.41 12.99 8.83
C ASN A 353 -11.67 12.52 10.28
N LEU A 354 -12.90 12.70 10.76
CA LEU A 354 -13.33 12.27 12.10
C LEU A 354 -13.86 10.83 12.17
N SER A 355 -13.89 10.11 11.06
CA SER A 355 -14.11 8.67 11.05
C SER A 355 -12.75 7.95 11.03
N PRO A 356 -12.58 6.87 11.81
CA PRO A 356 -11.40 6.02 11.65
C PRO A 356 -11.43 5.19 10.36
N ASP A 357 -12.59 5.05 9.70
CA ASP A 357 -12.70 4.51 8.34
C ASP A 357 -12.32 5.58 7.33
N MET A 358 -11.20 5.34 6.62
CA MET A 358 -10.65 6.31 5.69
C MET A 358 -11.53 6.55 4.47
N SER A 359 -12.32 5.55 4.04
CA SER A 359 -13.26 5.73 2.93
C SER A 359 -14.36 6.73 3.30
N LEU A 360 -14.86 6.68 4.54
CA LEU A 360 -15.85 7.64 5.04
C LEU A 360 -15.24 9.05 5.21
N SER A 361 -14.03 9.13 5.73
CA SER A 361 -13.29 10.39 5.88
C SER A 361 -12.99 11.03 4.54
N ALA A 362 -12.55 10.24 3.55
CA ALA A 362 -12.28 10.70 2.18
C ALA A 362 -13.54 11.25 1.49
N GLN A 363 -14.68 10.54 1.59
CA GLN A 363 -15.95 11.02 1.07
C GLN A 363 -16.37 12.34 1.71
N LYS A 364 -16.17 12.47 3.03
CA LYS A 364 -16.49 13.71 3.75
C LYS A 364 -15.58 14.86 3.32
N ALA A 365 -14.29 14.60 3.11
CA ALA A 365 -13.33 15.59 2.64
C ALA A 365 -13.68 16.10 1.22
N GLN A 366 -14.00 15.20 0.28
CA GLN A 366 -14.46 15.59 -1.06
C GLN A 366 -15.74 16.43 -0.99
N TRP A 367 -16.69 16.01 -0.14
CA TRP A 367 -17.94 16.74 0.03
C TRP A 367 -17.70 18.17 0.55
N PHE A 368 -16.84 18.38 1.54
CA PHE A 368 -16.50 19.71 2.03
C PHE A 368 -15.79 20.52 0.95
N LEU A 369 -14.78 19.95 0.28
CA LEU A 369 -14.05 20.64 -0.79
C LEU A 369 -15.01 21.17 -1.85
N GLU A 370 -15.93 20.35 -2.36
CA GLU A 370 -16.92 20.74 -3.36
C GLU A 370 -17.89 21.80 -2.83
N LYS A 371 -18.37 21.67 -1.59
CA LYS A 371 -19.29 22.65 -0.97
C LYS A 371 -18.63 24.00 -0.72
N GLU A 372 -17.34 24.02 -0.47
CA GLU A 372 -16.56 25.22 -0.25
C GLU A 372 -16.05 25.86 -1.56
N GLY A 373 -16.47 25.30 -2.71
CA GLY A 373 -16.20 25.84 -4.05
C GLY A 373 -14.91 25.32 -4.68
N GLY A 374 -14.30 24.28 -4.13
CA GLY A 374 -13.21 23.55 -4.75
C GLY A 374 -13.68 22.63 -5.89
N PRO A 375 -12.76 22.02 -6.64
CA PRO A 375 -13.09 21.12 -7.74
C PRO A 375 -13.62 19.78 -7.23
N SER A 376 -14.40 19.09 -8.08
CA SER A 376 -14.68 17.66 -7.89
C SER A 376 -13.44 16.84 -8.21
N THR A 377 -13.20 15.80 -7.41
CA THR A 377 -12.08 14.87 -7.58
C THR A 377 -12.57 13.43 -7.69
N ASP A 378 -11.82 12.58 -8.39
CA ASP A 378 -12.14 11.16 -8.58
C ASP A 378 -11.60 10.32 -7.44
N HIS A 379 -10.42 10.69 -6.94
CA HIS A 379 -9.68 9.95 -5.93
C HIS A 379 -9.28 10.83 -4.75
N VAL A 380 -9.12 10.21 -3.59
CA VAL A 380 -8.49 10.82 -2.41
C VAL A 380 -7.31 9.98 -1.97
N ILE A 381 -6.21 10.63 -1.68
CA ILE A 381 -5.03 10.03 -1.07
C ILE A 381 -4.82 10.75 0.27
N THR A 382 -4.73 10.00 1.36
CA THR A 382 -4.29 10.57 2.64
C THR A 382 -2.82 10.28 2.85
N VAL A 383 -2.08 11.26 3.29
CA VAL A 383 -0.63 11.19 3.49
C VAL A 383 -0.29 11.85 4.81
N ASP A 384 0.30 11.10 5.73
CA ASP A 384 0.79 11.64 6.99
C ASP A 384 2.28 12.03 6.94
N LEU A 385 2.79 12.61 8.03
CA LEU A 385 4.18 13.05 8.12
C LEU A 385 5.20 11.92 7.96
N GLU A 386 4.87 10.68 8.37
CA GLU A 386 5.76 9.53 8.19
C GLU A 386 5.94 9.18 6.72
N THR A 387 4.87 9.25 5.93
CA THR A 387 4.96 9.04 4.47
C THR A 387 5.88 10.08 3.82
N VAL A 388 5.75 11.35 4.20
CA VAL A 388 6.63 12.43 3.69
C VAL A 388 8.07 12.20 4.14
N ARG A 389 8.29 11.80 5.38
CA ARG A 389 9.62 11.47 5.91
C ARG A 389 10.28 10.34 5.11
N GLN A 390 9.55 9.27 4.82
CA GLN A 390 10.07 8.15 4.04
C GLN A 390 10.35 8.55 2.58
N LEU A 391 9.51 9.41 2.01
CA LEU A 391 9.76 9.97 0.68
C LEU A 391 11.06 10.76 0.66
N LEU A 392 11.26 11.66 1.64
CA LEU A 392 12.50 12.46 1.75
C LEU A 392 13.73 11.57 2.01
N ALA A 393 13.60 10.51 2.81
CA ALA A 393 14.66 9.54 3.02
C ALA A 393 15.05 8.81 1.73
N MET A 394 14.09 8.54 0.85
CA MET A 394 14.31 7.89 -0.44
C MET A 394 15.00 8.82 -1.45
N ILE A 395 14.58 10.09 -1.53
CA ILE A 395 15.12 11.05 -2.53
C ILE A 395 16.35 11.80 -2.04
N GLY A 396 16.65 11.75 -0.74
CA GLY A 396 17.73 12.48 -0.11
C GLY A 396 17.38 13.92 0.31
N PRO A 397 18.35 14.66 0.92
CA PRO A 397 18.11 16.00 1.43
C PRO A 397 17.68 16.98 0.35
N VAL A 398 16.65 17.79 0.61
CA VAL A 398 16.03 18.70 -0.34
C VAL A 398 16.46 20.14 -0.08
N ALA A 399 16.99 20.83 -1.09
CA ALA A 399 17.33 22.23 -1.02
C ALA A 399 16.06 23.09 -1.15
N VAL A 400 15.67 23.76 -0.07
CA VAL A 400 14.47 24.62 -0.01
C VAL A 400 14.90 26.07 0.07
N GLU A 401 14.35 26.92 -0.81
CA GLU A 401 14.63 28.35 -0.80
C GLU A 401 14.23 28.97 0.56
N GLY A 402 15.12 29.76 1.13
CA GLY A 402 14.94 30.38 2.45
C GLY A 402 15.54 29.58 3.62
N LEU A 403 15.99 28.34 3.41
CA LEU A 403 16.73 27.58 4.42
C LEU A 403 18.24 27.66 4.21
N GLN A 404 19.04 27.69 5.29
CA GLN A 404 20.49 27.79 5.23
C GLN A 404 21.19 26.51 4.82
N LYS A 405 20.52 25.36 4.94
CA LYS A 405 21.01 24.04 4.54
C LYS A 405 19.88 23.20 3.97
N PRO A 406 20.19 22.16 3.19
CA PRO A 406 19.17 21.23 2.73
C PRO A 406 18.37 20.61 3.88
N LEU A 407 17.11 20.38 3.64
CA LEU A 407 16.16 19.81 4.59
C LEU A 407 16.25 18.28 4.56
N GLU A 408 16.61 17.69 5.69
CA GLU A 408 16.75 16.25 5.85
C GLU A 408 15.44 15.60 6.31
N ALA A 409 15.26 14.31 5.97
CA ALA A 409 14.06 13.54 6.27
C ALA A 409 13.64 13.58 7.76
N ASP A 410 14.61 13.52 8.68
CA ASP A 410 14.33 13.49 10.12
C ASP A 410 14.09 14.88 10.73
N GLN A 411 14.32 15.94 9.96
CA GLN A 411 14.31 17.33 10.42
C GLN A 411 13.18 18.16 9.83
N PHE A 412 12.61 17.71 8.69
CA PHE A 412 11.66 18.49 7.90
C PHE A 412 10.44 18.94 8.71
N GLU A 413 9.91 18.03 9.51
CA GLU A 413 8.69 18.26 10.29
C GLU A 413 8.87 19.39 11.30
N THR A 414 9.90 19.31 12.14
CA THR A 414 10.16 20.33 13.16
C THR A 414 10.47 21.68 12.52
N VAL A 415 11.27 21.69 11.45
CA VAL A 415 11.68 22.92 10.76
C VAL A 415 10.49 23.59 10.07
N LEU A 416 9.71 22.83 9.27
CA LEU A 416 8.55 23.39 8.58
C LEU A 416 7.44 23.79 9.54
N SER A 417 7.19 22.99 10.58
CA SER A 417 6.22 23.35 11.62
C SER A 417 6.62 24.63 12.35
N TYR A 418 7.89 24.79 12.68
CA TYR A 418 8.38 26.03 13.30
C TYR A 418 8.17 27.25 12.40
N ILE A 419 8.49 27.16 11.09
CA ILE A 419 8.30 28.26 10.13
C ILE A 419 6.83 28.65 10.04
N VAL A 420 5.94 27.69 9.98
CA VAL A 420 4.49 27.90 9.88
C VAL A 420 3.95 28.53 11.17
N GLU A 421 4.23 27.93 12.32
CA GLU A 421 3.66 28.37 13.61
C GLU A 421 4.23 29.72 14.08
N SER A 422 5.51 30.00 13.79
CA SER A 422 6.11 31.30 14.07
C SER A 422 5.70 32.40 13.07
N LYS A 423 4.94 32.04 12.02
CA LYS A 423 4.50 32.98 10.96
C LYS A 423 5.65 33.74 10.31
N LEU A 424 6.84 33.13 10.21
CA LEU A 424 8.03 33.74 9.63
C LEU A 424 7.86 34.10 8.15
N SER A 425 7.03 33.35 7.43
CA SER A 425 6.69 33.64 6.02
C SER A 425 5.66 34.77 5.85
N GLY A 426 5.16 35.34 6.95
CA GLY A 426 4.11 36.35 6.98
C GLY A 426 2.82 35.87 7.65
N ALA A 427 2.14 36.76 8.37
CA ALA A 427 0.97 36.39 9.15
C ALA A 427 -0.24 36.01 8.26
N GLU A 428 -0.30 36.53 7.02
CA GLU A 428 -1.39 36.28 6.06
C GLU A 428 -1.22 34.97 5.28
N SER A 429 0.03 34.48 5.16
CA SER A 429 0.32 33.25 4.40
C SER A 429 1.49 32.48 5.04
N PRO A 430 1.31 31.90 6.24
CA PRO A 430 2.38 31.26 6.98
C PRO A 430 2.95 30.01 6.27
N LYS A 431 2.21 29.43 5.33
CA LYS A 431 2.57 28.21 4.58
C LYS A 431 3.25 28.45 3.23
N THR A 432 3.66 29.70 2.92
CA THR A 432 4.34 30.00 1.64
C THR A 432 5.64 29.23 1.44
N ILE A 433 6.28 28.72 2.50
CA ILE A 433 7.45 27.86 2.41
C ILE A 433 7.18 26.59 1.56
N PHE A 434 5.96 26.10 1.53
CA PHE A 434 5.58 24.93 0.72
C PHE A 434 5.62 25.22 -0.78
N ASN A 435 5.51 26.49 -1.21
CA ASN A 435 5.67 26.90 -2.61
C ASN A 435 7.11 26.68 -3.11
N SER A 436 8.09 26.60 -2.21
CA SER A 436 9.48 26.25 -2.55
C SER A 436 9.77 24.79 -2.26
N PHE A 437 9.19 24.22 -1.19
CA PHE A 437 9.41 22.84 -0.77
C PHE A 437 8.87 21.83 -1.79
N ILE A 438 7.60 21.96 -2.22
CA ILE A 438 6.97 20.99 -3.12
C ILE A 438 7.63 20.92 -4.48
N PRO A 439 7.92 22.05 -5.18
CA PRO A 439 8.67 22.00 -6.42
C PRO A 439 10.08 21.43 -6.28
N ALA A 440 10.74 21.63 -5.13
CA ALA A 440 12.06 21.06 -4.87
C ALA A 440 12.00 19.54 -4.72
N VAL A 441 10.98 19.00 -4.02
CA VAL A 441 10.71 17.56 -3.94
C VAL A 441 10.38 17.00 -5.32
N GLU A 442 9.51 17.66 -6.09
CA GLU A 442 9.16 17.26 -7.46
C GLU A 442 10.39 17.19 -8.37
N ALA A 443 11.27 18.19 -8.31
CA ALA A 443 12.49 18.21 -9.09
C ALA A 443 13.41 17.03 -8.75
N GLN A 444 13.60 16.75 -7.47
CA GLN A 444 14.45 15.65 -7.01
C GLN A 444 13.89 14.27 -7.35
N LEU A 445 12.56 14.10 -7.29
CA LEU A 445 11.89 12.88 -7.77
C LEU A 445 12.12 12.63 -9.26
N ARG A 446 12.15 13.68 -10.07
CA ARG A 446 12.41 13.59 -11.51
C ARG A 446 13.87 13.23 -11.82
N GLU A 447 14.81 13.74 -11.04
CA GLU A 447 16.24 13.43 -11.21
C GLU A 447 16.57 11.99 -10.84
N GLY A 448 15.83 11.39 -9.90
CA GLY A 448 16.01 10.02 -9.44
C GLY A 448 15.60 8.91 -10.43
N GLY A 449 14.91 9.24 -11.52
CA GLY A 449 14.79 8.47 -12.78
C GLY A 449 14.03 7.14 -12.76
N GLU A 450 13.63 6.57 -11.62
CA GLU A 450 12.97 5.26 -11.59
C GLU A 450 11.69 5.25 -10.73
N GLY A 451 10.52 5.20 -11.38
CA GLY A 451 9.21 5.18 -10.70
C GLY A 451 8.91 3.94 -9.83
N PHE A 452 9.69 2.87 -9.94
CA PHE A 452 9.50 1.65 -9.14
C PHE A 452 9.69 1.81 -7.62
N PRO A 453 10.67 2.59 -7.12
CA PRO A 453 10.79 2.85 -5.69
C PRO A 453 9.55 3.53 -5.10
N LEU A 454 8.90 4.41 -5.85
CA LEU A 454 7.70 5.12 -5.39
C LEU A 454 6.50 4.18 -5.20
N VAL A 455 6.30 3.20 -6.10
CA VAL A 455 5.24 2.17 -5.95
C VAL A 455 5.49 1.33 -4.69
N GLY A 456 6.74 0.96 -4.43
CA GLY A 456 7.13 0.26 -3.22
C GLY A 456 6.85 1.07 -1.96
N LEU A 457 7.19 2.35 -1.97
CA LEU A 457 6.91 3.28 -0.87
C LEU A 457 5.40 3.39 -0.61
N ILE A 458 4.59 3.62 -1.64
CA ILE A 458 3.12 3.72 -1.52
C ILE A 458 2.56 2.43 -0.91
N SER A 459 2.97 1.26 -1.41
CA SER A 459 2.51 -0.02 -0.90
C SER A 459 2.88 -0.25 0.57
N GLU A 460 4.11 0.10 0.97
CA GLU A 460 4.57 -0.04 2.34
C GLU A 460 3.87 0.94 3.28
N MET A 461 3.72 2.19 2.87
CA MET A 461 3.01 3.20 3.67
C MET A 461 1.53 2.86 3.84
N ALA A 462 0.88 2.33 2.80
CA ALA A 462 -0.49 1.85 2.90
C ALA A 462 -0.61 0.64 3.84
N ARG A 463 0.34 -0.30 3.77
CA ARG A 463 0.39 -1.45 4.69
C ARG A 463 0.56 -1.02 6.15
N GLN A 464 1.38 -0.02 6.41
CA GLN A 464 1.62 0.56 7.74
C GLN A 464 0.54 1.55 8.18
N LYS A 465 -0.45 1.84 7.31
CA LYS A 465 -1.54 2.79 7.58
C LYS A 465 -1.09 4.26 7.72
N HIS A 466 0.02 4.61 7.07
CA HIS A 466 0.50 5.98 6.92
C HIS A 466 -0.02 6.66 5.65
N LEU A 467 -0.60 5.88 4.75
CA LEU A 467 -1.22 6.30 3.51
C LEU A 467 -2.49 5.47 3.28
N ALA A 468 -3.54 6.09 2.79
CA ALA A 468 -4.73 5.37 2.34
C ALA A 468 -5.26 5.95 1.02
N LEU A 469 -5.94 5.10 0.25
CA LEU A 469 -6.46 5.41 -1.07
C LEU A 469 -7.99 5.22 -1.09
N TYR A 470 -8.67 6.19 -1.65
CA TYR A 470 -10.11 6.13 -1.91
C TYR A 470 -10.41 6.51 -3.35
N SER A 471 -11.39 5.85 -3.97
CA SER A 471 -11.90 6.16 -5.30
C SER A 471 -13.44 6.22 -5.30
N LYS A 472 -13.99 7.17 -6.07
CA LYS A 472 -15.42 7.18 -6.43
C LYS A 472 -15.80 6.08 -7.41
N GLN A 473 -14.81 5.53 -8.15
CA GLN A 473 -15.00 4.44 -9.10
C GLN A 473 -15.01 3.12 -8.33
N GLU A 474 -16.12 2.38 -8.39
CA GLU A 474 -16.37 1.20 -7.56
C GLU A 474 -15.35 0.07 -7.79
N ASP A 475 -14.91 -0.13 -9.02
CA ASP A 475 -13.93 -1.15 -9.40
C ASP A 475 -12.54 -0.82 -8.84
N ILE A 476 -12.10 0.44 -8.93
CA ILE A 476 -10.86 0.93 -8.33
C ILE A 476 -10.94 0.89 -6.80
N GLN A 477 -12.07 1.29 -6.21
CA GLN A 477 -12.27 1.20 -4.76
C GLN A 477 -12.19 -0.25 -4.28
N ALA A 478 -12.84 -1.18 -4.97
CA ALA A 478 -12.77 -2.61 -4.66
C ALA A 478 -11.34 -3.17 -4.79
N PHE A 479 -10.56 -2.65 -5.73
CA PHE A 479 -9.13 -2.95 -5.84
C PHE A 479 -8.37 -2.45 -4.60
N PHE A 480 -8.53 -1.19 -4.19
CA PHE A 480 -7.87 -0.66 -2.99
C PHE A 480 -8.24 -1.43 -1.72
N GLU A 481 -9.51 -1.82 -1.57
CA GLU A 481 -9.97 -2.62 -0.44
C GLU A 481 -9.34 -4.03 -0.42
N ARG A 482 -9.30 -4.69 -1.58
CA ARG A 482 -8.70 -6.03 -1.73
C ARG A 482 -7.21 -6.03 -1.40
N TRP A 483 -6.51 -4.97 -1.78
CA TRP A 483 -5.07 -4.82 -1.53
C TRP A 483 -4.74 -4.21 -0.16
N GLY A 484 -5.76 -3.92 0.67
CA GLY A 484 -5.58 -3.37 2.01
C GLY A 484 -5.10 -1.92 2.02
N MET A 485 -5.27 -1.19 0.91
CA MET A 485 -4.83 0.19 0.73
C MET A 485 -5.93 1.22 1.07
N ALA A 486 -7.20 0.79 1.20
CA ALA A 486 -8.33 1.70 1.40
C ALA A 486 -8.45 2.24 2.83
N GLY A 487 -7.71 1.72 3.80
CA GLY A 487 -7.89 2.08 5.21
C GLY A 487 -9.32 1.83 5.73
N LYS A 488 -10.05 0.90 5.10
CA LYS A 488 -11.42 0.56 5.45
C LYS A 488 -11.48 -0.31 6.70
N ILE A 489 -12.40 0.02 7.59
CA ILE A 489 -12.69 -0.79 8.77
C ILE A 489 -13.81 -1.78 8.41
N VAL A 490 -13.53 -3.06 8.67
CA VAL A 490 -14.50 -4.12 8.50
C VAL A 490 -14.95 -4.59 9.87
N ALA A 491 -16.24 -4.41 10.19
CA ALA A 491 -16.81 -4.93 11.41
C ALA A 491 -16.59 -6.45 11.48
N PRO A 492 -16.14 -6.99 12.63
CA PRO A 492 -15.97 -8.43 12.79
C PRO A 492 -17.33 -9.14 12.79
N PRO A 493 -17.36 -10.46 12.57
CA PRO A 493 -18.56 -11.26 12.81
C PRO A 493 -19.09 -11.08 14.25
N ALA A 494 -20.39 -11.25 14.45
CA ALA A 494 -21.10 -10.96 15.70
C ALA A 494 -20.59 -11.71 16.96
N ASN A 495 -19.73 -12.72 16.81
CA ASN A 495 -19.15 -13.51 17.92
C ASN A 495 -17.63 -13.34 18.03
N GLU A 496 -17.07 -12.35 17.35
CA GLU A 496 -15.64 -12.03 17.40
C GLU A 496 -15.45 -10.72 18.15
N ASP A 497 -14.40 -10.67 18.97
CA ASP A 497 -14.00 -9.44 19.65
C ASP A 497 -13.28 -8.51 18.70
N VAL A 498 -13.43 -7.22 18.98
CA VAL A 498 -12.72 -6.13 18.29
C VAL A 498 -12.29 -5.11 19.33
N LEU A 499 -11.06 -4.67 19.22
CA LEU A 499 -10.53 -3.59 20.04
C LEU A 499 -9.77 -2.60 19.15
N MET A 500 -10.21 -1.35 19.16
CA MET A 500 -9.52 -0.28 18.45
C MET A 500 -9.53 0.98 19.32
N VAL A 501 -8.36 1.56 19.58
CA VAL A 501 -8.21 2.80 20.34
C VAL A 501 -7.89 3.94 19.40
N VAL A 502 -8.78 4.91 19.32
CA VAL A 502 -8.68 6.06 18.42
C VAL A 502 -8.58 7.35 19.23
N SER A 503 -7.62 8.18 18.88
CA SER A 503 -7.34 9.45 19.56
C SER A 503 -7.72 10.65 18.68
N THR A 504 -8.31 11.66 19.31
CA THR A 504 -8.53 12.99 18.74
C THR A 504 -7.82 14.01 19.59
N SER A 505 -6.85 14.74 19.05
CA SER A 505 -6.20 15.84 19.77
C SER A 505 -7.19 16.98 20.03
N LEU A 506 -7.27 17.40 21.28
CA LEU A 506 -8.14 18.49 21.75
C LEU A 506 -7.33 19.63 22.38
N GLY A 507 -6.01 19.52 22.40
CA GLY A 507 -5.10 20.49 23.02
C GLY A 507 -4.72 21.68 22.15
N GLY A 508 -4.97 21.61 20.84
CA GLY A 508 -4.55 22.64 19.88
C GLY A 508 -3.04 22.79 19.77
N ASN A 509 -2.30 21.72 20.03
CA ASN A 509 -0.83 21.66 19.95
C ASN A 509 -0.37 20.31 19.38
N LYS A 510 0.94 20.20 19.09
CA LYS A 510 1.56 19.01 18.47
C LYS A 510 2.16 18.03 19.49
N SER A 511 1.60 17.98 20.70
CA SER A 511 2.10 17.12 21.78
C SER A 511 1.94 15.62 21.54
N ASP A 512 1.12 15.21 20.55
CA ASP A 512 1.01 13.80 20.14
C ASP A 512 2.33 13.26 19.55
N ALA A 513 3.23 14.12 19.06
CA ALA A 513 4.59 13.77 18.66
C ALA A 513 5.41 13.13 19.80
N TYR A 514 5.16 13.56 21.00
CA TYR A 514 5.91 13.16 22.20
C TYR A 514 5.12 12.22 23.10
N LEU A 515 3.95 11.77 22.65
CA LEU A 515 3.12 10.86 23.42
C LEU A 515 3.43 9.41 23.07
N SER A 516 3.76 8.61 24.07
CA SER A 516 3.74 7.16 23.94
C SER A 516 2.48 6.58 24.57
N GLN A 517 1.88 5.59 23.90
CA GLN A 517 0.68 4.90 24.36
C GLN A 517 0.90 3.40 24.32
N ARG A 518 0.58 2.73 25.43
CA ARG A 518 0.58 1.27 25.52
C ARG A 518 -0.82 0.78 25.85
N VAL A 519 -1.20 -0.31 25.19
CA VAL A 519 -2.49 -0.99 25.38
C VAL A 519 -2.23 -2.40 25.89
N ASP A 520 -2.71 -2.73 27.07
CA ASP A 520 -2.70 -4.07 27.62
C ASP A 520 -4.16 -4.56 27.69
N HIS A 521 -4.46 -5.71 27.11
CA HIS A 521 -5.81 -6.26 27.00
C HIS A 521 -5.86 -7.70 27.49
N HIS A 522 -6.82 -8.02 28.36
CA HIS A 522 -7.02 -9.34 28.94
C HIS A 522 -8.48 -9.73 28.95
N THR A 523 -8.78 -10.92 28.47
CA THR A 523 -10.13 -11.51 28.50
C THR A 523 -10.17 -12.67 29.47
N VAL A 524 -11.15 -12.68 30.37
CA VAL A 524 -11.35 -13.73 31.37
C VAL A 524 -12.75 -14.33 31.21
N LEU A 525 -12.84 -15.66 31.19
CA LEU A 525 -14.11 -16.36 31.26
C LEU A 525 -14.54 -16.47 32.74
N THR A 526 -15.68 -15.86 33.06
CA THR A 526 -16.25 -15.92 34.42
C THR A 526 -16.90 -17.28 34.69
N GLN A 527 -17.18 -17.56 35.97
CA GLN A 527 -17.91 -18.78 36.36
C GLN A 527 -19.35 -18.85 35.78
N SER A 528 -19.95 -17.71 35.49
CA SER A 528 -21.26 -17.61 34.86
C SER A 528 -21.23 -17.90 33.33
N GLY A 529 -20.03 -18.01 32.74
CA GLY A 529 -19.85 -18.20 31.29
C GLY A 529 -19.78 -16.87 30.51
N ALA A 530 -19.81 -15.72 31.18
CA ALA A 530 -19.60 -14.43 30.55
C ALA A 530 -18.11 -14.18 30.28
N LEU A 531 -17.79 -13.46 29.22
CA LEU A 531 -16.44 -12.99 28.90
C LEU A 531 -16.28 -11.56 29.42
N LEU A 532 -15.32 -11.39 30.30
CA LEU A 532 -15.00 -10.10 30.91
C LEU A 532 -13.64 -9.63 30.39
N ASP A 533 -13.63 -8.49 29.73
CA ASP A 533 -12.43 -7.85 29.20
C ASP A 533 -11.95 -6.77 30.16
N THR A 534 -10.62 -6.71 30.31
CA THR A 534 -9.93 -5.65 31.02
C THR A 534 -8.92 -5.00 30.09
N LEU A 535 -9.17 -3.77 29.74
CA LEU A 535 -8.31 -2.93 28.93
C LEU A 535 -7.57 -1.95 29.83
N THR A 536 -6.24 -1.91 29.73
CA THR A 536 -5.40 -0.91 30.40
C THR A 536 -4.67 -0.07 29.37
N LEU A 537 -4.94 1.23 29.37
CA LEU A 537 -4.26 2.22 28.55
C LEU A 537 -3.24 2.95 29.43
N THR A 538 -1.97 2.93 29.02
CA THR A 538 -0.91 3.71 29.67
C THR A 538 -0.44 4.75 28.65
N ARG A 539 -0.61 6.04 28.97
CA ARG A 539 -0.21 7.18 28.15
C ARG A 539 0.83 7.99 28.88
N GLN A 540 1.94 8.31 28.22
CA GLN A 540 3.03 9.09 28.78
C GLN A 540 3.44 10.19 27.83
N ASN A 541 3.48 11.42 28.30
CA ASN A 541 4.04 12.56 27.59
C ASN A 541 5.55 12.63 27.88
N ASN A 542 6.35 12.33 26.87
CA ASN A 542 7.82 12.26 26.97
C ASN A 542 8.51 13.61 26.75
N TRP A 543 7.76 14.70 26.61
CA TRP A 543 8.37 16.02 26.50
C TRP A 543 9.15 16.36 27.78
N SER A 544 10.37 16.86 27.59
CA SER A 544 11.31 17.20 28.69
C SER A 544 12.18 18.41 28.27
N GLU A 545 12.90 18.98 29.25
CA GLU A 545 13.89 20.05 28.95
C GLU A 545 14.99 19.58 27.97
N THR A 546 15.34 18.29 28.02
CA THR A 546 16.28 17.70 27.05
C THR A 546 15.73 17.73 25.63
N GLU A 547 14.46 17.35 25.43
CA GLU A 547 13.80 17.42 24.11
C GLU A 547 13.68 18.86 23.62
N LYS A 548 13.35 19.77 24.51
CA LYS A 548 13.28 21.20 24.22
C LYS A 548 14.63 21.73 23.72
N GLU A 549 15.74 21.34 24.35
CA GLU A 549 17.06 21.76 23.91
C GLU A 549 17.45 21.17 22.56
N LYS A 550 17.14 19.89 22.30
CA LYS A 550 17.33 19.27 20.97
C LYS A 550 16.60 20.04 19.87
N VAL A 551 15.34 20.44 20.12
CA VAL A 551 14.56 21.24 19.17
C VAL A 551 15.22 22.59 18.93
N ARG A 552 15.72 23.25 20.00
CA ARG A 552 16.45 24.51 19.89
C ARG A 552 17.75 24.38 19.09
N GLU A 553 18.55 23.35 19.37
CA GLU A 553 19.79 23.07 18.66
C GLU A 553 19.52 22.81 17.17
N LEU A 554 18.49 21.99 16.88
CA LEU A 554 18.07 21.71 15.53
C LEU A 554 17.69 23.00 14.78
N LEU A 555 16.76 23.78 15.33
CA LEU A 555 16.32 25.04 14.73
C LEU A 555 17.47 26.05 14.60
N GLY A 556 18.37 26.11 15.59
CA GLY A 556 19.59 26.90 15.54
C GLY A 556 20.49 26.52 14.38
N SER A 557 20.59 25.22 14.03
CA SER A 557 21.37 24.75 12.88
C SER A 557 20.83 25.22 11.52
N TYR A 558 19.54 25.58 11.48
CA TYR A 558 18.90 26.20 10.30
C TYR A 558 18.93 27.74 10.30
N GLY A 559 19.55 28.35 11.36
CA GLY A 559 19.73 29.80 11.45
C GLY A 559 18.68 30.53 12.29
N PHE A 560 17.76 29.83 12.92
CA PHE A 560 16.75 30.43 13.81
C PHE A 560 17.35 30.71 15.20
N LYS A 561 17.63 31.96 15.48
CA LYS A 561 18.41 32.39 16.67
C LYS A 561 17.55 32.68 17.91
N ALA A 562 16.30 33.08 17.71
CA ALA A 562 15.39 33.42 18.79
C ALA A 562 14.12 32.60 18.59
N ILE A 563 13.90 31.63 19.48
CA ILE A 563 12.76 30.71 19.41
C ILE A 563 11.77 31.13 20.48
N ASP A 564 10.55 31.43 20.05
CA ASP A 564 9.45 31.84 20.91
C ASP A 564 8.95 30.66 21.76
N GLU A 565 8.77 30.88 23.05
CA GLU A 565 8.24 29.87 23.99
C GLU A 565 6.79 29.50 23.70
N GLU A 566 5.98 30.44 23.15
CA GLU A 566 4.61 30.12 22.71
C GLU A 566 4.64 29.13 21.55
N VAL A 567 5.55 29.33 20.58
CA VAL A 567 5.74 28.40 19.47
C VAL A 567 6.24 27.04 19.97
N MET A 568 7.16 27.01 20.94
CA MET A 568 7.62 25.76 21.55
C MET A 568 6.45 25.00 22.23
N THR A 569 5.51 25.71 22.83
CA THR A 569 4.31 25.11 23.42
C THR A 569 3.45 24.44 22.34
N ILE A 570 3.30 25.08 21.18
CA ILE A 570 2.57 24.51 20.04
C ILE A 570 3.33 23.30 19.47
N LEU A 571 4.65 23.36 19.36
CA LEU A 571 5.48 22.29 18.79
C LEU A 571 5.56 21.02 19.64
N GLY A 572 5.10 21.06 20.90
CA GLY A 572 5.07 19.84 21.73
C GLY A 572 5.18 20.05 23.23
N ALA A 573 5.60 21.25 23.71
CA ALA A 573 5.75 21.53 25.14
C ALA A 573 4.42 21.68 25.88
N GLY A 574 3.30 21.64 25.18
CA GLY A 574 1.98 21.75 25.75
C GLY A 574 1.48 20.45 26.40
N THR A 575 0.47 20.60 27.23
CA THR A 575 -0.26 19.44 27.78
C THR A 575 -0.97 18.70 26.66
N ASN A 576 -0.82 17.37 26.62
CA ASN A 576 -1.60 16.52 25.72
C ASN A 576 -3.01 16.36 26.26
N VAL A 577 -3.98 16.84 25.51
CA VAL A 577 -5.41 16.68 25.79
C VAL A 577 -6.01 15.91 24.61
N ALA A 578 -6.56 14.72 24.87
CA ALA A 578 -7.13 13.88 23.84
C ALA A 578 -8.53 13.37 24.20
N GLY A 579 -9.44 13.37 23.22
CA GLY A 579 -10.64 12.56 23.23
C GLY A 579 -10.30 11.14 22.76
N LEU A 580 -10.57 10.15 23.58
CA LEU A 580 -10.32 8.75 23.25
C LEU A 580 -11.62 8.03 22.96
N ARG A 581 -11.66 7.33 21.81
CA ARG A 581 -12.70 6.35 21.46
C ARG A 581 -12.08 4.96 21.56
N VAL A 582 -12.61 4.13 22.40
CA VAL A 582 -12.26 2.71 22.50
C VAL A 582 -13.39 1.91 21.86
N TYR A 583 -13.21 1.53 20.60
CA TYR A 583 -14.19 0.74 19.85
C TYR A 583 -14.16 -0.72 20.31
N VAL A 584 -15.34 -1.26 20.51
CA VAL A 584 -15.64 -2.59 21.05
C VAL A 584 -16.85 -3.18 20.31
N PRO A 585 -17.15 -4.48 20.45
CA PRO A 585 -18.36 -5.08 19.86
C PRO A 585 -19.63 -4.36 20.31
N GLN A 586 -20.63 -4.32 19.45
CA GLN A 586 -21.94 -3.73 19.79
C GLN A 586 -22.61 -4.52 20.94
N GLY A 587 -23.12 -3.81 21.94
CA GLY A 587 -23.86 -4.38 23.07
C GLY A 587 -23.00 -4.74 24.27
N VAL A 588 -21.77 -4.24 24.36
CA VAL A 588 -20.91 -4.40 25.54
C VAL A 588 -21.51 -3.69 26.76
N SER A 589 -21.20 -4.19 27.96
CA SER A 589 -21.60 -3.58 29.23
C SER A 589 -20.38 -3.15 30.03
N LEU A 590 -20.20 -1.83 30.20
CA LEU A 590 -19.13 -1.26 31.03
C LEU A 590 -19.37 -1.59 32.50
N GLN A 591 -18.41 -2.21 33.18
CA GLN A 591 -18.51 -2.67 34.57
C GLN A 591 -17.71 -1.79 35.55
N ASP A 592 -16.48 -1.40 35.19
CA ASP A 592 -15.60 -0.60 36.06
C ASP A 592 -14.69 0.33 35.26
N VAL A 593 -14.36 1.46 35.85
CA VAL A 593 -13.44 2.47 35.28
C VAL A 593 -12.50 2.95 36.38
N GLN A 594 -11.20 2.91 36.10
CA GLN A 594 -10.16 3.41 37.00
C GLN A 594 -9.21 4.37 36.28
N GLY A 595 -8.59 5.29 37.02
CA GLY A 595 -7.55 6.20 36.51
C GLY A 595 -8.08 7.45 35.79
N LEU A 596 -9.37 7.69 35.81
CA LEU A 596 -9.99 8.93 35.32
C LEU A 596 -10.49 9.76 36.48
N SER A 597 -10.03 11.01 36.57
CA SER A 597 -10.45 11.95 37.59
C SER A 597 -11.34 13.01 36.97
N GLY A 598 -12.62 13.05 37.37
CA GLY A 598 -13.56 14.09 36.94
C GLY A 598 -14.01 14.00 35.47
N THR A 599 -13.75 12.88 34.79
CA THR A 599 -14.21 12.60 33.41
C THR A 599 -15.18 11.43 33.43
N GLU A 600 -16.36 11.62 32.90
CA GLU A 600 -17.34 10.55 32.71
C GLU A 600 -16.99 9.74 31.46
N VAL A 601 -17.07 8.42 31.54
CA VAL A 601 -17.01 7.53 30.38
C VAL A 601 -18.41 7.36 29.83
N THR A 602 -18.60 7.71 28.57
CA THR A 602 -19.89 7.50 27.89
C THR A 602 -19.79 6.34 26.90
N VAL A 603 -20.81 5.50 26.84
CA VAL A 603 -20.94 4.46 25.81
C VAL A 603 -21.75 5.04 24.66
N ARG A 604 -21.20 4.96 23.47
CA ARG A 604 -21.83 5.50 22.24
C ARG A 604 -21.81 4.44 21.14
N HIS A 605 -22.70 4.59 20.18
CA HIS A 605 -22.79 3.72 19.01
C HIS A 605 -22.31 4.45 17.75
N ASP A 606 -21.47 3.80 16.94
CA ASP A 606 -21.09 4.26 15.62
C ASP A 606 -21.89 3.49 14.57
N GLU A 607 -22.94 4.14 14.04
CA GLU A 607 -23.87 3.51 13.06
C GLU A 607 -23.14 3.09 11.77
N ALA A 608 -22.12 3.84 11.35
CA ALA A 608 -21.41 3.56 10.11
C ALA A 608 -20.52 2.32 10.21
N LEU A 609 -19.96 2.10 11.39
CA LEU A 609 -19.09 0.94 11.67
C LEU A 609 -19.85 -0.24 12.28
N GLY A 610 -21.06 -0.02 12.84
CA GLY A 610 -21.81 -1.03 13.56
C GLY A 610 -21.14 -1.48 14.86
N LEU A 611 -20.37 -0.59 15.49
CA LEU A 611 -19.60 -0.84 16.70
C LEU A 611 -20.02 0.11 17.82
N ASP A 612 -19.87 -0.32 19.07
CA ASP A 612 -19.94 0.59 20.20
C ASP A 612 -18.56 1.13 20.54
N TYR A 613 -18.49 2.27 21.22
CA TYR A 613 -17.24 2.78 21.73
C TYR A 613 -17.42 3.48 23.08
N PHE A 614 -16.39 3.35 23.93
CA PHE A 614 -16.24 4.15 25.13
C PHE A 614 -15.58 5.46 24.77
N TYR A 615 -16.21 6.59 25.10
CA TYR A 615 -15.63 7.91 24.91
C TYR A 615 -15.29 8.55 26.25
N PHE A 616 -14.06 9.06 26.36
CA PHE A 616 -13.57 9.81 27.51
C PHE A 616 -12.40 10.72 27.15
N LYS A 617 -12.09 11.71 28.01
CA LYS A 617 -10.94 12.59 27.83
C LYS A 617 -9.75 12.11 28.64
N SER A 618 -8.57 12.20 28.06
CA SER A 618 -7.26 11.95 28.70
C SER A 618 -6.46 13.23 28.69
N ILE A 619 -5.81 13.55 29.82
CA ILE A 619 -5.00 14.76 29.98
C ILE A 619 -3.67 14.34 30.59
N VAL A 620 -2.56 14.60 29.87
CA VAL A 620 -1.21 14.20 30.27
C VAL A 620 -0.26 15.39 30.10
N ALA A 621 0.17 15.97 31.20
CA ALA A 621 1.14 17.07 31.20
C ALA A 621 2.53 16.58 30.77
N PRO A 622 3.43 17.48 30.31
CA PRO A 622 4.82 17.14 29.97
C PRO A 622 5.52 16.38 31.11
N GLY A 623 6.15 15.25 30.80
CA GLY A 623 6.83 14.37 31.73
C GLY A 623 5.92 13.47 32.57
N GLU A 624 4.60 13.62 32.50
CA GLU A 624 3.63 12.83 33.25
C GLU A 624 3.15 11.59 32.53
N GLN A 625 2.62 10.65 33.32
CA GLN A 625 1.99 9.41 32.85
C GLN A 625 0.57 9.30 33.40
N GLN A 626 -0.35 8.85 32.58
CA GLN A 626 -1.70 8.48 32.98
C GLN A 626 -1.95 7.00 32.66
N LYS A 627 -2.52 6.27 33.63
CA LYS A 627 -2.95 4.88 33.45
C LYS A 627 -4.47 4.81 33.64
N ILE A 628 -5.17 4.29 32.64
CA ILE A 628 -6.64 4.18 32.60
C ILE A 628 -6.98 2.70 32.40
N THR A 629 -7.89 2.18 33.23
CA THR A 629 -8.36 0.79 33.12
C THR A 629 -9.86 0.78 32.95
N LEU A 630 -10.33 0.08 31.90
CA LEU A 630 -11.74 -0.19 31.63
C LEU A 630 -11.98 -1.69 31.78
N THR A 631 -13.02 -2.06 32.51
CA THR A 631 -13.50 -3.45 32.60
C THR A 631 -14.89 -3.51 32.04
N TYR A 632 -15.16 -4.39 31.06
CA TYR A 632 -16.42 -4.50 30.40
C TYR A 632 -16.75 -5.95 30.04
N GLU A 633 -18.05 -6.27 29.97
CA GLU A 633 -18.55 -7.58 29.58
C GLU A 633 -18.88 -7.60 28.09
N LEU A 634 -18.38 -8.63 27.38
CA LEU A 634 -18.68 -8.84 25.96
C LEU A 634 -20.13 -9.34 25.77
N PRO A 635 -20.81 -8.98 24.67
CA PRO A 635 -22.21 -9.32 24.41
C PRO A 635 -22.43 -10.80 24.08
N PHE A 636 -21.36 -11.59 24.02
CA PHE A 636 -21.37 -13.02 23.73
C PHE A 636 -20.54 -13.77 24.77
N GLY A 637 -20.98 -14.99 25.11
CA GLY A 637 -20.30 -15.85 26.07
C GLY A 637 -19.92 -17.20 25.46
N SER A 638 -19.11 -17.98 26.15
CA SER A 638 -18.77 -19.34 25.74
C SER A 638 -19.95 -20.27 25.99
N LYS A 639 -20.55 -20.80 24.93
CA LYS A 639 -21.58 -21.85 25.01
C LYS A 639 -21.02 -23.27 25.19
N ASN A 640 -19.71 -23.48 25.03
CA ASN A 640 -19.03 -24.77 25.21
C ASN A 640 -17.69 -24.50 25.90
N GLY A 641 -17.46 -25.19 27.03
CA GLY A 641 -16.28 -25.05 27.88
C GLY A 641 -14.98 -24.88 27.10
N MET A 642 -14.57 -23.65 26.92
CA MET A 642 -13.37 -23.30 26.19
C MET A 642 -12.15 -23.26 27.09
N LYS A 643 -11.02 -23.68 26.55
CA LYS A 643 -9.68 -23.45 27.07
C LYS A 643 -9.41 -21.94 27.16
N GLU A 644 -8.67 -21.53 28.18
CA GLU A 644 -8.09 -20.19 28.33
C GLU A 644 -7.59 -19.64 26.97
N ILE A 645 -8.19 -18.56 26.50
CA ILE A 645 -7.65 -17.76 25.41
C ILE A 645 -6.91 -16.60 26.07
N SER A 646 -5.65 -16.80 26.42
CA SER A 646 -4.76 -15.70 26.72
C SER A 646 -4.17 -15.19 25.41
N SER A 647 -4.75 -14.18 24.81
CA SER A 647 -4.09 -13.38 23.78
C SER A 647 -3.43 -12.20 24.46
N THR A 648 -2.17 -12.35 24.84
CA THR A 648 -1.35 -11.21 25.26
C THR A 648 -0.87 -10.53 23.99
N THR A 649 -1.61 -9.58 23.48
CA THR A 649 -1.13 -8.69 22.42
C THR A 649 -0.25 -7.64 23.08
N HIS A 650 1.06 -7.89 23.15
CA HIS A 650 2.05 -6.87 23.41
C HIS A 650 2.17 -6.02 22.13
N GLY A 651 1.24 -5.10 21.94
CA GLY A 651 1.28 -4.11 20.90
C GLY A 651 1.56 -2.77 21.55
N VAL A 652 2.66 -2.11 21.23
CA VAL A 652 2.71 -0.66 21.26
C VAL A 652 1.70 -0.23 20.19
N CYS A 653 0.44 -0.03 20.60
CA CYS A 653 -0.44 0.78 19.78
C CYS A 653 0.13 2.20 19.89
N ARG A 654 1.03 2.57 19.00
CA ARG A 654 0.92 3.92 18.42
C ARG A 654 -0.57 4.06 18.17
N SER A 655 -1.18 5.21 18.54
CA SER A 655 -2.57 5.51 18.18
C SER A 655 -2.81 4.80 16.85
N LEU A 656 -3.75 3.86 16.78
CA LEU A 656 -3.93 3.08 15.59
C LEU A 656 -4.07 4.11 14.49
N LYS A 657 -2.95 4.43 13.84
CA LYS A 657 -2.94 5.08 12.57
C LYS A 657 -3.46 3.97 11.67
N ILE A 658 -4.79 3.95 11.58
CA ILE A 658 -5.50 3.05 10.72
C ILE A 658 -5.05 3.32 9.31
#